data_d48b1f163c391b636010f89f38fc61cd
#
_entry.id   d48b1f163c391b636010f89f38fc61cd
#
_cell.length_a   1.000
_cell.length_b   1.000
_cell.length_c   1.000
_cell.angle_alpha   90.00
_cell.angle_beta   90.00
_cell.angle_gamma   90.00
#
_symmetry.space_group_name_H-M   'P 1'
#
loop_
_entity.id
_entity.type
_entity.pdbx_description
1 polymer ?
#
loop_
_entity_poly.entity_id
_entity_poly.type
_entity_poly.pdbx_seq_one_letter_code
_entity_poly.pdbx_strand_id
1 'polypeptide(L)'
;MAFFGLSGGGGLLGGLGGNTNGPAPRPIIGIGANLLGQSINADILSAAVRFSNTNTPAVNLDISEENIATPFDQEDTRSLSQRIREVRELSEFIDLNDDRLEAVENNPDRQATFATFIALDRLRTLAEFAADEDTPEVTLARLDEQFQQGLSEVRNFINAAELDQLDLFVGDREFRADSTARLGTDNRDFEGSLVASDPDTAIEGLTGNEIFTVSISTRSAANNSILDTNDITIDLSNVSGTLSLNNIVDFINQQIEAIPQLDSDGNPAFDSDGNPISDNQTRFQVNSEGGRFGIEIDGILLEDVRFSAAVNTPSLFVSSSVTQAGDDISTARITEFTNLSGSITTDNTIAFAATDLAATEIQELTADLDEDGDEIDPAIAAQRDEILAQARIDVLGQDEVDRLDAEEADSDDDTNIFDITNINSDVRVNAETSANRIAVDSEGNIFTVGTSSGSFGNQINTASENDVFLTRFDQAGNVVFSRLLGSSEDADAFAITIDSNDNVIIAGQTDNALVENDIFDGAGDAFVASFTNQGTENFRFQLDTFSETSGLTVTTDSNNDIILGGFARSSINASTSFGGGRDGLLLRLDGTTGSVQDSNLIGGATNEQISAVTTDSNGNILIASEENGEAVIRRFDASNLTNELSSINLGALGAGGSISGIAVDGNTIVISGTVQGNGLNAGTVVGSTTGGLDGFVIGLSDDGTSLNPNFTTFISTTGTDNIADVTISGGNVFVAGTTAGTLSGEASIGADDGFVARINASTGAIEDQEQFGVNAGADSAVSGVAFTQQGSSVLDTLGLTQGTVNAPQQRDITTQTSAREGDFFFIEVEGEPRRRIEIQAGDTFDDLARRIRISAFRDLDVSVRRGSEGEGLRIETIRDARAVTLIAGTDGQNALERLGIPEGRLLPQNEIFGDSSDDDSQSPEEELGGAFGLGIDGALNIRDAATARFVLSQLDNAISEIQRADRSLEFNPFRDLLTSGLGANADGPVNPRTLSQIANFQTALARLQAGNPSSGLLI
;
A
#
# COMPACT_ATOMS: atom_id res chain seq x y z
N MET A 1 -12.97 20.48 5.95
CA MET A 1 -13.55 21.80 5.54
C MET A 1 -12.94 22.90 6.36
N ALA A 2 -12.44 23.89 5.69
CA ALA A 2 -11.73 25.08 6.15
C ALA A 2 -10.23 24.91 6.41
N PHE A 3 -9.50 25.10 5.35
CA PHE A 3 -8.07 25.38 5.35
C PHE A 3 -7.84 26.84 5.75
N PHE A 4 -6.90 27.08 6.62
CA PHE A 4 -6.27 28.40 6.75
C PHE A 4 -4.84 28.31 6.25
N GLY A 5 -4.61 28.94 5.11
CA GLY A 5 -3.29 29.21 4.59
C GLY A 5 -2.58 30.26 5.43
N LEU A 6 -1.36 30.01 5.79
CA LEU A 6 -0.42 30.98 6.32
C LEU A 6 0.49 31.46 5.21
N SER A 7 0.19 32.66 4.72
CA SER A 7 1.09 33.40 3.83
C SER A 7 2.21 34.04 4.65
N GLY A 8 3.45 33.81 4.21
CA GLY A 8 4.63 34.41 4.78
C GLY A 8 4.69 35.92 4.66
N GLY A 9 5.39 36.52 5.57
CA GLY A 9 5.81 37.90 5.53
C GLY A 9 7.04 38.12 6.38
N GLY A 10 8.18 38.24 5.71
CA GLY A 10 9.46 38.45 6.34
C GLY A 10 9.61 39.81 7.04
N GLY A 11 10.56 39.87 7.93
CA GLY A 11 11.09 41.16 8.38
C GLY A 11 11.94 41.13 9.65
N LEU A 12 13.20 40.89 9.47
CA LEU A 12 14.34 41.63 10.07
C LEU A 12 14.36 42.06 11.55
N LEU A 13 15.46 41.65 12.13
CA LEU A 13 16.35 42.38 13.04
C LEU A 13 16.16 42.28 14.56
N GLY A 14 17.20 41.78 15.14
CA GLY A 14 17.79 42.54 16.21
C GLY A 14 18.16 41.73 17.43
N GLY A 15 19.39 41.26 17.43
CA GLY A 15 20.06 40.60 18.52
C GLY A 15 19.92 41.20 19.90
N LEU A 16 20.14 40.34 20.84
CA LEU A 16 21.01 40.61 21.99
C LEU A 16 21.20 39.30 22.77
N GLY A 17 22.45 39.00 23.02
CA GLY A 17 22.87 37.79 23.66
C GLY A 17 22.45 37.68 25.12
N GLY A 18 22.20 36.47 25.51
CA GLY A 18 22.06 36.07 26.89
C GLY A 18 22.47 34.60 26.98
N ASN A 19 23.70 34.43 27.40
CA ASN A 19 24.33 33.16 27.68
C ASN A 19 23.66 32.51 28.92
N THR A 20 22.85 31.52 28.73
CA THR A 20 22.48 30.60 29.83
C THR A 20 22.71 29.17 29.36
N ASN A 21 23.81 28.59 29.88
CA ASN A 21 24.04 27.15 29.81
C ASN A 21 22.93 26.40 30.59
N GLY A 22 21.91 25.95 29.89
CA GLY A 22 21.04 24.87 30.31
C GLY A 22 21.37 23.65 29.43
N PRO A 23 21.43 22.44 29.97
CA PRO A 23 21.58 21.27 29.14
C PRO A 23 20.40 21.12 28.19
N ALA A 24 20.68 20.85 26.94
CA ALA A 24 19.66 20.55 25.92
C ALA A 24 18.72 19.45 26.42
N PRO A 25 17.41 19.56 26.17
CA PRO A 25 16.49 18.50 26.51
C PRO A 25 16.85 17.25 25.70
N ARG A 26 17.02 16.14 26.37
CA ARG A 26 17.20 14.83 25.72
C ARG A 26 15.83 14.27 25.37
N PRO A 27 15.64 13.67 24.21
CA PRO A 27 14.35 13.06 23.85
C PRO A 27 13.99 11.98 24.88
N ILE A 28 12.74 12.03 25.35
CA ILE A 28 12.20 11.06 26.31
C ILE A 28 11.44 10.00 25.51
N ILE A 29 12.13 9.30 24.68
CA ILE A 29 11.60 8.10 24.05
C ILE A 29 12.43 6.94 24.56
N GLY A 30 11.81 5.99 25.24
CA GLY A 30 12.48 4.87 25.90
C GLY A 30 12.41 4.89 27.43
N ILE A 31 11.22 5.22 27.97
CA ILE A 31 11.05 5.37 29.44
C ILE A 31 11.06 4.01 30.18
N GLY A 32 10.90 2.89 29.46
CA GLY A 32 10.85 1.59 30.10
C GLY A 32 12.20 1.07 30.60
N ALA A 33 13.23 1.06 29.77
CA ALA A 33 14.49 0.36 30.06
C ALA A 33 15.59 1.29 30.61
N ASN A 34 15.69 2.53 30.12
CA ASN A 34 16.78 3.43 30.51
C ASN A 34 16.72 3.90 31.98
N LEU A 35 15.50 3.91 32.59
CA LEU A 35 15.37 4.35 33.99
C LEU A 35 15.86 3.29 34.99
N LEU A 36 15.80 2.00 34.66
CA LEU A 36 16.33 0.95 35.54
C LEU A 36 17.87 0.85 35.49
N GLY A 37 18.47 1.22 34.36
CA GLY A 37 19.91 1.20 34.21
C GLY A 37 20.67 2.45 34.72
N GLN A 38 20.01 3.64 34.62
CA GLN A 38 20.62 4.90 35.04
C GLN A 38 20.17 5.39 36.42
N SER A 39 19.05 4.92 36.97
CA SER A 39 18.49 5.44 38.23
C SER A 39 18.97 4.72 39.48
N ILE A 40 19.77 3.68 39.35
CA ILE A 40 20.51 3.16 40.54
C ILE A 40 21.85 3.90 40.63
N ASN A 41 21.74 5.19 40.69
CA ASN A 41 22.88 5.99 41.12
C ASN A 41 23.13 5.71 42.60
N ALA A 42 24.40 5.59 42.97
CA ALA A 42 24.85 5.38 44.36
C ALA A 42 24.18 6.34 45.37
N ASP A 43 23.68 7.49 44.90
CA ASP A 43 22.97 8.49 45.69
C ASP A 43 21.54 8.09 46.09
N ILE A 44 20.78 7.35 45.25
CA ILE A 44 19.45 6.83 45.59
C ILE A 44 19.57 5.66 46.54
N LEU A 45 20.55 4.80 46.34
CA LEU A 45 20.84 3.70 47.25
C LEU A 45 21.31 4.22 48.61
N SER A 46 22.14 5.27 48.63
CA SER A 46 22.60 5.90 49.88
C SER A 46 21.46 6.63 50.62
N ALA A 47 20.45 7.13 49.93
CA ALA A 47 19.24 7.70 50.51
C ALA A 47 18.34 6.62 51.09
N ALA A 48 18.11 5.51 50.42
CA ALA A 48 17.31 4.38 50.88
C ALA A 48 17.94 3.72 52.15
N VAL A 49 19.23 3.58 52.16
CA VAL A 49 19.98 3.04 53.34
C VAL A 49 19.99 4.00 54.53
N ARG A 50 19.86 5.30 54.34
CA ARG A 50 19.74 6.26 55.43
C ARG A 50 18.37 6.28 56.14
N PHE A 51 17.37 5.71 55.56
CA PHE A 51 16.02 5.60 56.11
C PHE A 51 15.75 4.28 56.85
N SER A 52 16.55 3.26 56.75
CA SER A 52 16.47 2.06 57.55
C SER A 52 17.26 2.19 58.85
N ASN A 53 16.58 2.72 59.84
CA ASN A 53 17.14 2.86 61.16
C ASN A 53 17.05 1.54 61.96
N THR A 54 17.83 0.54 61.55
CA THR A 54 18.05 -0.69 62.32
C THR A 54 19.50 -1.13 62.19
N ASN A 55 20.08 -1.36 63.35
CA ASN A 55 21.45 -1.78 63.53
C ASN A 55 21.84 -3.06 62.73
N THR A 56 22.28 -2.89 61.50
CA THR A 56 23.02 -3.91 60.77
C THR A 56 24.49 -3.41 60.57
N PRO A 57 25.51 -4.25 60.74
CA PRO A 57 26.87 -3.83 60.53
C PRO A 57 27.08 -3.35 59.09
N ALA A 58 27.82 -2.25 58.96
CA ALA A 58 28.23 -1.71 57.67
C ALA A 58 29.01 -2.81 56.93
N VAL A 59 28.45 -3.31 55.84
CA VAL A 59 29.17 -4.09 54.84
C VAL A 59 30.01 -3.10 54.06
N ASN A 60 31.34 -3.16 54.28
CA ASN A 60 32.28 -2.43 53.48
C ASN A 60 32.37 -3.13 52.11
N LEU A 61 31.59 -2.63 51.15
CA LEU A 61 31.75 -3.04 49.78
C LEU A 61 32.98 -2.31 49.24
N ASP A 62 34.06 -3.03 49.10
CA ASP A 62 35.26 -2.58 48.39
C ASP A 62 34.95 -2.68 46.88
N ILE A 63 34.38 -1.63 46.34
CA ILE A 63 34.11 -1.52 44.88
C ILE A 63 35.39 -0.96 44.27
N SER A 64 36.41 -1.77 44.17
CA SER A 64 37.56 -1.54 43.28
C SER A 64 37.30 -2.33 41.98
N GLU A 65 36.29 -1.98 41.25
CA GLU A 65 36.20 -2.39 39.86
C GLU A 65 37.19 -1.52 39.07
N GLU A 66 38.10 -2.14 38.36
CA GLU A 66 38.76 -1.49 37.25
C GLU A 66 37.64 -1.02 36.28
N ASN A 67 37.44 0.28 36.22
CA ASN A 67 36.57 0.91 35.25
C ASN A 67 37.17 0.66 33.85
N ILE A 68 36.89 -0.47 33.26
CA ILE A 68 37.14 -0.69 31.85
C ILE A 68 36.07 0.15 31.16
N ALA A 69 36.49 1.26 30.53
CA ALA A 69 35.62 2.09 29.75
C ALA A 69 35.05 1.24 28.61
N THR A 70 33.77 0.82 28.74
CA THR A 70 33.08 0.05 27.73
C THR A 70 32.75 0.94 26.55
N PRO A 71 32.56 0.41 25.32
CA PRO A 71 32.12 1.18 24.17
C PRO A 71 30.83 1.98 24.41
N PHE A 72 29.99 1.52 25.32
CA PHE A 72 28.72 2.19 25.69
C PHE A 72 28.91 3.51 26.45
N ASP A 73 30.04 3.69 27.13
CA ASP A 73 30.29 4.84 28.01
C ASP A 73 31.12 5.95 27.31
N GLN A 74 31.48 5.75 26.06
CA GLN A 74 32.21 6.75 25.29
C GLN A 74 31.27 7.77 24.71
N GLU A 75 31.19 8.97 25.29
CA GLU A 75 30.49 10.10 24.65
C GLU A 75 31.17 10.42 23.30
N ASP A 76 30.44 10.28 22.22
CA ASP A 76 30.93 10.72 20.91
C ASP A 76 30.88 12.26 20.83
N THR A 77 32.06 12.85 20.95
CA THR A 77 32.22 14.32 20.89
C THR A 77 32.26 14.88 19.47
N ARG A 78 32.09 14.02 18.44
CA ARG A 78 32.06 14.42 17.04
C ARG A 78 30.72 15.01 16.68
N SER A 79 30.68 15.99 15.78
CA SER A 79 29.43 16.52 15.26
C SER A 79 28.71 15.50 14.36
N LEU A 80 27.38 15.58 14.25
CA LEU A 80 26.58 14.73 13.35
C LEU A 80 27.19 14.75 11.94
N SER A 81 27.55 15.90 11.41
CA SER A 81 28.18 16.03 10.08
C SER A 81 29.56 15.35 9.95
N GLN A 82 30.20 14.99 11.04
CA GLN A 82 31.44 14.19 11.02
C GLN A 82 31.10 12.71 11.06
N ARG A 83 30.13 12.30 11.89
CA ARG A 83 29.67 10.91 12.01
C ARG A 83 29.06 10.43 10.69
N ILE A 84 28.17 11.19 10.09
CA ILE A 84 27.53 10.81 8.82
C ILE A 84 28.54 10.64 7.67
N ARG A 85 29.62 11.43 7.63
CA ARG A 85 30.65 11.24 6.61
C ARG A 85 31.40 9.94 6.74
N GLU A 86 31.62 9.50 7.98
CA GLU A 86 32.29 8.23 8.26
C GLU A 86 31.38 7.06 7.91
N VAL A 87 30.11 7.14 8.31
CA VAL A 87 29.12 6.08 8.02
C VAL A 87 28.90 5.92 6.52
N ARG A 88 28.81 7.03 5.76
CA ARG A 88 28.64 6.98 4.30
C ARG A 88 29.84 6.43 3.51
N GLU A 89 30.99 6.25 4.14
CA GLU A 89 32.19 5.65 3.53
C GLU A 89 32.35 4.17 3.92
N LEU A 90 31.43 3.62 4.74
CA LEU A 90 31.47 2.22 5.16
C LEU A 90 30.96 1.31 4.03
N SER A 91 31.65 0.20 3.87
CA SER A 91 31.20 -0.93 3.03
C SER A 91 30.57 -2.05 3.87
N GLU A 92 30.74 -2.04 5.19
CA GLU A 92 30.24 -3.03 6.13
C GLU A 92 29.89 -2.33 7.45
N PHE A 93 28.72 -2.64 8.02
CA PHE A 93 28.26 -2.07 9.29
C PHE A 93 28.73 -2.87 10.49
N ILE A 94 28.87 -4.17 10.36
CA ILE A 94 29.45 -5.06 11.38
C ILE A 94 30.94 -5.23 11.10
N ASP A 95 31.77 -4.81 12.04
CA ASP A 95 33.23 -4.97 11.97
C ASP A 95 33.75 -5.61 13.26
N LEU A 96 33.99 -6.90 13.21
CA LEU A 96 34.55 -7.65 14.35
C LEU A 96 36.02 -7.36 14.62
N ASN A 97 36.69 -6.59 13.77
CA ASN A 97 38.09 -6.15 13.98
C ASN A 97 38.18 -4.68 14.41
N ASP A 98 37.06 -4.06 14.78
CA ASP A 98 37.09 -2.67 15.31
C ASP A 98 37.94 -2.58 16.59
N ASP A 99 38.83 -1.60 16.63
CA ASP A 99 39.76 -1.41 17.76
C ASP A 99 39.02 -1.28 19.12
N ARG A 100 37.77 -0.86 19.11
CA ARG A 100 36.92 -0.76 20.31
C ARG A 100 36.55 -2.12 20.91
N LEU A 101 36.63 -3.19 20.13
CA LEU A 101 36.34 -4.56 20.58
C LEU A 101 37.54 -5.25 21.25
N GLU A 102 38.74 -4.68 21.20
CA GLU A 102 39.97 -5.24 21.86
C GLU A 102 39.75 -5.50 23.36
N ALA A 103 38.95 -4.66 24.03
CA ALA A 103 38.68 -4.79 25.46
C ALA A 103 37.90 -6.06 25.83
N VAL A 104 37.23 -6.71 24.88
CA VAL A 104 36.30 -7.86 25.08
C VAL A 104 36.68 -9.08 24.23
N GLU A 105 37.88 -9.14 23.67
CA GLU A 105 38.36 -10.21 22.78
C GLU A 105 38.17 -11.64 23.31
N ASN A 106 38.06 -11.84 24.61
CA ASN A 106 38.00 -13.16 25.23
C ASN A 106 36.55 -13.60 25.59
N ASN A 107 35.54 -12.82 25.27
CA ASN A 107 34.15 -13.14 25.54
C ASN A 107 33.32 -12.97 24.26
N PRO A 108 32.92 -14.09 23.62
CA PRO A 108 32.17 -14.05 22.37
C PRO A 108 30.85 -13.26 22.47
N ASP A 109 30.11 -13.44 23.58
CA ASP A 109 28.83 -12.79 23.80
C ASP A 109 29.00 -11.27 23.92
N ARG A 110 30.00 -10.82 24.68
CA ARG A 110 30.33 -9.39 24.76
C ARG A 110 30.82 -8.82 23.45
N GLN A 111 31.61 -9.59 22.72
CA GLN A 111 32.10 -9.16 21.42
C GLN A 111 30.94 -8.96 20.44
N ALA A 112 29.97 -9.87 20.46
CA ALA A 112 28.75 -9.77 19.62
C ALA A 112 27.86 -8.59 20.05
N THR A 113 27.61 -8.40 21.35
CA THR A 113 26.82 -7.26 21.83
C THR A 113 27.46 -5.92 21.47
N PHE A 114 28.77 -5.79 21.58
CA PHE A 114 29.46 -4.55 21.24
C PHE A 114 29.52 -4.31 19.73
N ALA A 115 29.73 -5.36 18.92
CA ALA A 115 29.66 -5.23 17.45
C ALA A 115 28.26 -4.79 17.00
N THR A 116 27.21 -5.39 17.55
CA THR A 116 25.82 -5.02 17.28
C THR A 116 25.55 -3.58 17.74
N PHE A 117 25.97 -3.19 18.93
CA PHE A 117 25.83 -1.82 19.41
C PHE A 117 26.48 -0.81 18.46
N ILE A 118 27.71 -1.08 18.00
CA ILE A 118 28.42 -0.18 17.08
C ILE A 118 27.65 -0.06 15.76
N ALA A 119 27.11 -1.17 15.25
CA ALA A 119 26.35 -1.17 14.01
C ALA A 119 25.02 -0.42 14.15
N LEU A 120 24.28 -0.65 15.23
CA LEU A 120 23.05 0.09 15.54
C LEU A 120 23.31 1.59 15.72
N ASP A 121 24.42 2.01 16.36
CA ASP A 121 24.78 3.43 16.48
C ASP A 121 25.14 4.06 15.12
N ARG A 122 25.69 3.27 14.18
CA ARG A 122 25.90 3.69 12.80
C ARG A 122 24.57 3.89 12.05
N LEU A 123 23.62 2.96 12.17
CA LEU A 123 22.27 3.08 11.62
C LEU A 123 21.53 4.28 12.23
N ARG A 124 21.61 4.43 13.54
CA ARG A 124 21.07 5.58 14.26
C ARG A 124 21.61 6.90 13.74
N THR A 125 22.89 6.95 13.37
CA THR A 125 23.51 8.15 12.77
C THR A 125 22.91 8.49 11.40
N LEU A 126 22.55 7.48 10.59
CA LEU A 126 21.86 7.68 9.31
C LEU A 126 20.45 8.24 9.56
N ALA A 127 19.71 7.60 10.47
CA ALA A 127 18.35 8.02 10.82
C ALA A 127 18.33 9.42 11.48
N GLU A 128 19.28 9.75 12.37
CA GLU A 128 19.41 11.08 12.97
C GLU A 128 19.66 12.18 11.92
N PHE A 129 20.40 11.87 10.87
CA PHE A 129 20.61 12.81 9.77
C PHE A 129 19.41 12.92 8.84
N ALA A 130 18.70 11.82 8.60
CA ALA A 130 17.50 11.78 7.79
C ALA A 130 16.30 12.47 8.49
N ALA A 131 16.26 12.47 9.82
CA ALA A 131 15.24 13.16 10.62
C ALA A 131 15.32 14.70 10.56
N ASP A 132 16.38 15.26 9.97
CA ASP A 132 16.54 16.70 9.77
C ASP A 132 15.74 17.13 8.53
N GLU A 133 14.72 17.93 8.74
CA GLU A 133 13.80 18.45 7.70
C GLU A 133 14.50 19.23 6.57
N ASP A 134 15.71 19.73 6.82
CA ASP A 134 16.50 20.40 5.79
C ASP A 134 17.27 19.40 4.88
N THR A 135 17.12 18.09 5.07
CA THR A 135 17.81 17.07 4.27
C THR A 135 17.12 16.91 2.91
N PRO A 136 17.81 17.14 1.78
CA PRO A 136 17.21 17.00 0.45
C PRO A 136 16.80 15.56 0.15
N GLU A 137 15.66 15.36 -0.49
CA GLU A 137 15.05 14.08 -0.88
C GLU A 137 16.04 13.13 -1.61
N VAL A 138 16.75 13.60 -2.63
CA VAL A 138 17.82 12.81 -3.29
C VAL A 138 18.90 12.31 -2.32
N THR A 139 19.03 12.96 -1.16
CA THR A 139 19.96 12.53 -0.11
C THR A 139 19.29 11.49 0.77
N LEU A 140 18.01 11.65 1.07
CA LEU A 140 17.21 10.70 1.86
C LEU A 140 17.18 9.33 1.18
N ALA A 141 16.87 9.27 -0.11
CA ALA A 141 16.86 8.01 -0.85
C ALA A 141 18.19 7.25 -0.78
N ARG A 142 19.34 7.95 -0.87
CA ARG A 142 20.66 7.33 -0.74
C ARG A 142 20.99 6.92 0.69
N LEU A 143 20.49 7.65 1.66
CA LEU A 143 20.66 7.30 3.07
C LEU A 143 19.83 6.07 3.41
N ASP A 144 18.63 5.97 2.86
CA ASP A 144 17.77 4.81 3.04
C ASP A 144 18.38 3.56 2.42
N GLU A 145 18.86 3.60 1.18
CA GLU A 145 19.59 2.48 0.56
C GLU A 145 20.72 1.96 1.48
N GLN A 146 21.51 2.87 2.02
CA GLN A 146 22.60 2.52 2.92
C GLN A 146 22.10 2.02 4.28
N PHE A 147 20.97 2.55 4.75
CA PHE A 147 20.31 2.12 5.97
C PHE A 147 19.79 0.69 5.82
N GLN A 148 19.09 0.37 4.73
CA GLN A 148 18.60 -0.98 4.43
C GLN A 148 19.73 -2.00 4.35
N GLN A 149 20.83 -1.64 3.68
CA GLN A 149 22.02 -2.50 3.64
C GLN A 149 22.55 -2.80 5.06
N GLY A 150 22.71 -1.76 5.88
CA GLY A 150 23.22 -1.92 7.24
C GLY A 150 22.25 -2.68 8.15
N LEU A 151 20.94 -2.43 8.02
CA LEU A 151 19.91 -3.12 8.78
C LEU A 151 19.89 -4.62 8.44
N SER A 152 19.93 -4.97 7.16
CA SER A 152 20.04 -6.36 6.70
C SER A 152 21.29 -7.04 7.23
N GLU A 153 22.43 -6.34 7.24
CA GLU A 153 23.70 -6.88 7.79
C GLU A 153 23.61 -7.14 9.29
N VAL A 154 22.99 -6.23 10.06
CA VAL A 154 22.76 -6.40 11.51
C VAL A 154 21.83 -7.58 11.76
N ARG A 155 20.70 -7.67 11.05
CA ARG A 155 19.76 -8.80 11.16
C ARG A 155 20.44 -10.14 10.86
N ASN A 156 21.18 -10.21 9.77
CA ASN A 156 21.92 -11.42 9.39
C ASN A 156 22.97 -11.80 10.41
N PHE A 157 23.66 -10.82 11.00
CA PHE A 157 24.66 -11.07 12.03
C PHE A 157 24.04 -11.65 13.30
N ILE A 158 22.94 -11.05 13.77
CA ILE A 158 22.20 -11.53 14.95
C ILE A 158 21.69 -12.95 14.73
N ASN A 159 21.07 -13.22 13.58
CA ASN A 159 20.55 -14.54 13.24
C ASN A 159 21.63 -15.61 13.07
N ALA A 160 22.88 -15.22 12.79
CA ALA A 160 24.00 -16.12 12.61
C ALA A 160 24.91 -16.24 13.85
N ALA A 161 24.71 -15.39 14.87
CA ALA A 161 25.55 -15.35 16.07
C ALA A 161 25.32 -16.60 16.92
N GLU A 162 26.39 -17.38 17.15
CA GLU A 162 26.40 -18.48 18.12
C GLU A 162 26.91 -17.92 19.45
N LEU A 163 26.03 -17.65 20.40
CA LEU A 163 26.35 -17.06 21.72
C LEU A 163 26.27 -18.14 22.81
N ASP A 164 27.07 -17.99 23.86
CA ASP A 164 27.15 -19.01 24.91
C ASP A 164 26.13 -18.79 26.05
N GLN A 165 25.88 -17.53 26.43
CA GLN A 165 25.00 -17.13 27.55
C GLN A 165 23.88 -16.20 27.14
N LEU A 166 24.03 -15.50 26.02
CA LEU A 166 23.03 -14.60 25.48
C LEU A 166 22.28 -15.24 24.33
N ASP A 167 21.07 -14.79 24.17
CA ASP A 167 20.23 -15.10 23.05
C ASP A 167 19.69 -13.78 22.51
N LEU A 168 20.29 -13.31 21.41
CA LEU A 168 19.90 -12.10 20.74
C LEU A 168 19.05 -12.45 19.54
N PHE A 169 17.93 -11.74 19.36
CA PHE A 169 17.06 -11.93 18.21
C PHE A 169 16.52 -10.60 17.71
N VAL A 170 16.14 -10.59 16.44
CA VAL A 170 15.80 -9.38 15.70
C VAL A 170 14.49 -8.75 16.19
N GLY A 171 13.46 -9.57 16.49
CA GLY A 171 12.17 -9.12 16.99
C GLY A 171 12.11 -8.94 18.51
N ASP A 172 10.91 -8.72 19.01
CA ASP A 172 10.65 -8.58 20.45
C ASP A 172 10.56 -9.94 21.17
N ARG A 173 10.42 -9.91 22.52
CA ARG A 173 10.20 -11.13 23.33
C ARG A 173 8.79 -11.65 23.15
N GLU A 174 8.53 -12.20 21.99
CA GLU A 174 7.22 -12.70 21.61
C GLU A 174 7.12 -14.21 21.78
N PHE A 175 5.93 -14.69 22.09
CA PHE A 175 5.59 -16.12 22.05
C PHE A 175 4.68 -16.42 20.85
N ARG A 176 4.28 -15.40 20.12
CA ARG A 176 3.39 -15.49 18.95
C ARG A 176 3.84 -14.54 17.83
N ALA A 177 3.45 -14.91 16.63
CA ALA A 177 3.52 -14.09 15.45
C ALA A 177 2.18 -14.16 14.73
N ASP A 178 1.59 -13.04 14.41
CA ASP A 178 0.35 -12.93 13.65
C ASP A 178 0.66 -12.38 12.25
N SER A 179 -0.05 -12.88 11.23
CA SER A 179 0.04 -12.26 9.89
C SER A 179 -0.74 -10.95 9.89
N THR A 180 -0.24 -9.93 9.21
CA THR A 180 -1.03 -8.73 8.89
C THR A 180 -1.95 -8.98 7.70
N ALA A 181 -1.57 -9.87 6.77
CA ALA A 181 -2.44 -10.27 5.68
C ALA A 181 -3.72 -10.93 6.20
N ARG A 182 -4.86 -10.50 5.66
CA ARG A 182 -6.20 -10.99 5.98
C ARG A 182 -6.87 -11.52 4.72
N LEU A 183 -7.06 -12.82 4.61
CA LEU A 183 -7.79 -13.40 3.49
C LEU A 183 -9.29 -13.23 3.69
N GLY A 184 -10.02 -13.04 2.57
CA GLY A 184 -11.48 -12.93 2.63
C GLY A 184 -12.14 -14.14 3.30
N THR A 185 -13.21 -13.88 4.02
CA THR A 185 -14.07 -14.93 4.59
C THR A 185 -15.08 -15.40 3.54
N ASP A 186 -15.75 -16.54 3.80
CA ASP A 186 -16.90 -16.98 2.99
C ASP A 186 -18.15 -16.09 3.21
N ASN A 187 -17.97 -14.83 3.56
CA ASN A 187 -19.10 -13.91 3.70
C ASN A 187 -19.72 -13.67 2.32
N ARG A 188 -21.02 -13.87 2.23
CA ARG A 188 -21.82 -13.67 1.04
C ARG A 188 -22.76 -12.48 1.18
N ASP A 189 -22.62 -11.74 2.25
CA ASP A 189 -23.37 -10.53 2.47
C ASP A 189 -22.83 -9.43 1.57
N PHE A 190 -23.70 -8.56 1.13
CA PHE A 190 -23.35 -7.41 0.32
C PHE A 190 -24.01 -6.17 0.92
N GLU A 191 -23.22 -5.17 1.18
CA GLU A 191 -23.67 -3.85 1.64
C GLU A 191 -23.60 -2.86 0.49
N GLY A 192 -24.75 -2.34 0.09
CA GLY A 192 -24.84 -1.28 -0.91
C GLY A 192 -24.51 0.09 -0.34
N SER A 193 -24.22 1.04 -1.22
CA SER A 193 -23.94 2.42 -0.82
C SER A 193 -25.12 3.07 -0.09
N LEU A 194 -24.82 3.95 0.89
CA LEU A 194 -25.83 4.62 1.71
C LEU A 194 -26.43 5.82 0.95
N VAL A 195 -27.65 5.67 0.45
CA VAL A 195 -28.30 6.65 -0.46
C VAL A 195 -29.35 7.54 0.21
N ALA A 196 -29.89 7.16 1.36
CA ALA A 196 -30.98 7.89 2.01
C ALA A 196 -30.62 8.32 3.44
N SER A 197 -31.17 9.46 3.90
CA SER A 197 -31.09 9.91 5.30
C SER A 197 -32.25 9.39 6.17
N ASP A 198 -33.29 8.79 5.55
CA ASP A 198 -34.45 8.20 6.21
C ASP A 198 -34.99 7.09 5.29
N PRO A 199 -35.11 5.84 5.78
CA PRO A 199 -35.50 4.69 4.96
C PRO A 199 -36.95 4.72 4.51
N ASP A 200 -37.82 5.58 5.07
CA ASP A 200 -39.22 5.73 4.72
C ASP A 200 -39.51 6.89 3.76
N THR A 201 -38.53 7.74 3.49
CA THR A 201 -38.68 8.87 2.54
C THR A 201 -38.41 8.42 1.10
N ALA A 202 -38.95 9.17 0.12
CA ALA A 202 -38.70 8.91 -1.29
C ALA A 202 -37.21 9.11 -1.61
N ILE A 203 -36.65 8.18 -2.33
CA ILE A 203 -35.26 8.28 -2.82
C ILE A 203 -35.24 9.31 -3.95
N GLU A 204 -34.34 10.25 -3.87
CA GLU A 204 -34.13 11.29 -4.87
C GLU A 204 -33.65 10.67 -6.18
N GLY A 205 -34.18 11.14 -7.31
CA GLY A 205 -33.84 10.62 -8.64
C GLY A 205 -34.74 9.50 -9.16
N LEU A 206 -35.54 8.84 -8.32
CA LEU A 206 -36.50 7.81 -8.80
C LEU A 206 -37.77 8.44 -9.27
N THR A 207 -38.24 7.99 -10.44
CA THR A 207 -39.54 8.42 -11.06
C THR A 207 -40.63 7.36 -10.97
N GLY A 208 -40.24 6.10 -10.67
CA GLY A 208 -41.13 4.97 -10.60
C GLY A 208 -41.40 4.27 -11.94
N ASN A 209 -40.60 4.60 -12.96
CA ASN A 209 -40.65 3.90 -14.25
C ASN A 209 -39.43 3.02 -14.49
N GLU A 210 -38.51 2.99 -13.53
CA GLU A 210 -37.27 2.28 -13.62
C GLU A 210 -37.49 0.78 -13.47
N ILE A 211 -36.72 0.02 -14.22
CA ILE A 211 -36.75 -1.44 -14.25
C ILE A 211 -35.33 -1.97 -14.16
N PHE A 212 -35.13 -2.94 -13.29
CA PHE A 212 -33.91 -3.71 -13.21
C PHE A 212 -34.21 -5.18 -12.94
N THR A 213 -33.24 -6.05 -13.12
CA THR A 213 -33.33 -7.49 -12.88
C THR A 213 -32.44 -7.90 -11.74
N VAL A 214 -32.95 -8.69 -10.82
CA VAL A 214 -32.23 -9.42 -9.81
C VAL A 214 -32.15 -10.88 -10.26
N SER A 215 -30.97 -11.37 -10.61
CA SER A 215 -30.77 -12.77 -10.99
C SER A 215 -30.13 -13.51 -9.80
N ILE A 216 -30.80 -14.54 -9.30
CA ILE A 216 -30.29 -15.38 -8.21
C ILE A 216 -29.95 -16.75 -8.79
N SER A 217 -28.67 -17.11 -8.73
CA SER A 217 -28.13 -18.38 -9.23
C SER A 217 -27.77 -19.30 -8.07
N THR A 218 -28.38 -20.49 -8.05
CA THR A 218 -28.07 -21.52 -7.05
C THR A 218 -26.93 -22.40 -7.52
N ARG A 219 -25.93 -22.62 -6.66
CA ARG A 219 -24.75 -23.43 -6.92
C ARG A 219 -24.77 -24.80 -6.25
N SER A 220 -24.11 -25.75 -6.88
CA SER A 220 -23.86 -27.08 -6.32
C SER A 220 -22.77 -27.04 -5.24
N ALA A 221 -23.07 -27.52 -4.06
CA ALA A 221 -22.09 -27.70 -2.99
C ALA A 221 -20.95 -28.70 -3.31
N ALA A 222 -21.11 -29.50 -4.36
CA ALA A 222 -20.15 -30.55 -4.70
C ALA A 222 -19.03 -30.08 -5.64
N ASN A 223 -19.33 -29.13 -6.54
CA ASN A 223 -18.41 -28.71 -7.61
C ASN A 223 -18.60 -27.25 -8.01
N ASN A 224 -19.31 -26.47 -7.23
CA ASN A 224 -19.55 -25.04 -7.41
C ASN A 224 -20.21 -24.66 -8.79
N SER A 225 -20.76 -25.64 -9.53
CA SER A 225 -21.46 -25.36 -10.79
C SER A 225 -22.85 -24.77 -10.54
N ILE A 226 -23.27 -23.85 -11.41
CA ILE A 226 -24.63 -23.30 -11.38
C ILE A 226 -25.63 -24.43 -11.68
N LEU A 227 -26.60 -24.58 -10.81
CA LEU A 227 -27.69 -25.57 -10.93
C LEU A 227 -28.93 -24.97 -11.57
N ASP A 228 -29.28 -23.76 -11.15
CA ASP A 228 -30.44 -23.02 -11.60
C ASP A 228 -30.19 -21.51 -11.49
N THR A 229 -30.96 -20.70 -12.24
CA THR A 229 -30.94 -19.24 -12.19
C THR A 229 -32.34 -18.69 -12.32
N ASN A 230 -32.74 -17.86 -11.37
CA ASN A 230 -34.03 -17.17 -11.39
C ASN A 230 -33.83 -15.68 -11.71
N ASP A 231 -34.30 -15.25 -12.86
CA ASP A 231 -34.26 -13.83 -13.25
C ASP A 231 -35.58 -13.13 -12.80
N ILE A 232 -35.43 -12.22 -11.87
CA ILE A 232 -36.54 -11.52 -11.21
C ILE A 232 -36.56 -10.06 -11.69
N THR A 233 -37.55 -9.72 -12.52
CA THR A 233 -37.70 -8.34 -12.98
C THR A 233 -38.34 -7.48 -11.88
N ILE A 234 -37.69 -6.44 -11.48
CA ILE A 234 -38.17 -5.42 -10.54
C ILE A 234 -38.59 -4.19 -11.34
N ASP A 235 -39.87 -3.95 -11.38
CA ASP A 235 -40.50 -2.78 -12.02
C ASP A 235 -41.00 -1.85 -10.89
N LEU A 236 -40.35 -0.73 -10.69
CA LEU A 236 -40.65 0.20 -9.58
C LEU A 236 -42.05 0.81 -9.69
N SER A 237 -42.69 0.76 -10.86
CA SER A 237 -44.09 1.19 -11.00
C SER A 237 -45.08 0.33 -10.21
N ASN A 238 -44.68 -0.88 -9.82
CA ASN A 238 -45.48 -1.81 -9.03
C ASN A 238 -45.24 -1.69 -7.52
N VAL A 239 -44.29 -0.86 -7.08
CA VAL A 239 -44.05 -0.62 -5.64
C VAL A 239 -45.23 0.12 -5.04
N SER A 240 -45.75 -0.40 -3.93
CA SER A 240 -46.90 0.19 -3.27
C SER A 240 -46.47 1.32 -2.32
N GLY A 241 -46.96 2.52 -2.56
CA GLY A 241 -46.67 3.67 -1.68
C GLY A 241 -45.52 4.55 -2.18
N THR A 242 -44.75 5.11 -1.28
CA THR A 242 -43.58 5.96 -1.57
C THR A 242 -42.44 5.09 -2.11
N LEU A 243 -41.66 5.59 -3.06
CA LEU A 243 -40.45 4.90 -3.52
C LEU A 243 -39.33 5.11 -2.47
N SER A 244 -39.47 4.49 -1.31
CA SER A 244 -38.56 4.51 -0.20
C SER A 244 -37.79 3.20 -0.13
N LEU A 245 -36.62 3.18 0.56
CA LEU A 245 -35.81 1.97 0.72
C LEU A 245 -36.65 0.80 1.27
N ASN A 246 -37.41 1.04 2.34
CA ASN A 246 -38.23 0.00 2.97
C ASN A 246 -39.24 -0.58 2.00
N ASN A 247 -39.97 0.25 1.24
CA ASN A 247 -41.00 -0.25 0.31
C ASN A 247 -40.39 -0.96 -0.90
N ILE A 248 -39.24 -0.53 -1.37
CA ILE A 248 -38.52 -1.19 -2.49
C ILE A 248 -37.94 -2.54 -2.02
N VAL A 249 -37.31 -2.61 -0.87
CA VAL A 249 -36.80 -3.85 -0.28
C VAL A 249 -37.94 -4.86 -0.05
N ASP A 250 -39.04 -4.42 0.55
CA ASP A 250 -40.23 -5.28 0.75
C ASP A 250 -40.75 -5.82 -0.58
N PHE A 251 -40.81 -4.97 -1.63
CA PHE A 251 -41.23 -5.37 -2.95
C PHE A 251 -40.29 -6.40 -3.59
N ILE A 252 -38.95 -6.19 -3.51
CA ILE A 252 -37.96 -7.14 -3.99
C ILE A 252 -38.16 -8.49 -3.31
N ASN A 253 -38.20 -8.52 -2.00
CA ASN A 253 -38.39 -9.74 -1.22
C ASN A 253 -39.70 -10.45 -1.58
N GLN A 254 -40.79 -9.70 -1.82
CA GLN A 254 -42.06 -10.28 -2.27
C GLN A 254 -41.94 -10.95 -3.65
N GLN A 255 -41.14 -10.36 -4.57
CA GLN A 255 -40.90 -10.99 -5.89
C GLN A 255 -40.05 -12.26 -5.76
N ILE A 256 -39.08 -12.28 -4.90
CA ILE A 256 -38.24 -13.48 -4.62
C ILE A 256 -39.08 -14.57 -4.01
N GLU A 257 -39.91 -14.27 -3.03
CA GLU A 257 -40.83 -15.23 -2.37
C GLU A 257 -41.88 -15.81 -3.29
N ALA A 258 -42.23 -15.08 -4.35
CA ALA A 258 -43.22 -15.54 -5.32
C ALA A 258 -42.77 -16.69 -6.23
N ILE A 259 -41.44 -16.99 -6.22
CA ILE A 259 -40.83 -18.10 -6.96
C ILE A 259 -40.87 -19.35 -6.06
N PRO A 260 -41.74 -20.33 -6.34
CA PRO A 260 -41.85 -21.51 -5.49
C PRO A 260 -40.76 -22.54 -5.80
N GLN A 261 -40.16 -23.13 -4.75
CA GLN A 261 -39.38 -24.35 -4.93
C GLN A 261 -40.27 -25.46 -5.48
N LEU A 262 -39.77 -26.22 -6.47
CA LEU A 262 -40.52 -27.32 -7.07
C LEU A 262 -40.14 -28.66 -6.44
N ASP A 263 -41.12 -29.52 -6.21
CA ASP A 263 -40.87 -30.91 -5.79
C ASP A 263 -40.40 -31.76 -6.99
N SER A 264 -40.12 -33.04 -6.76
CA SER A 264 -39.63 -33.98 -7.77
C SER A 264 -40.67 -34.24 -8.92
N ASP A 265 -41.91 -33.86 -8.71
CA ASP A 265 -42.99 -33.98 -9.69
C ASP A 265 -43.29 -32.65 -10.40
N GLY A 266 -42.52 -31.58 -10.09
CA GLY A 266 -42.62 -30.26 -10.68
C GLY A 266 -43.76 -29.40 -10.10
N ASN A 267 -44.31 -29.76 -8.92
CA ASN A 267 -45.32 -28.94 -8.24
C ASN A 267 -44.64 -28.10 -7.16
N PRO A 268 -45.23 -26.94 -6.75
CA PRO A 268 -44.72 -26.16 -5.63
C PRO A 268 -44.58 -26.99 -4.34
N ALA A 269 -43.43 -26.90 -3.72
CA ALA A 269 -43.16 -27.48 -2.40
C ALA A 269 -43.79 -26.60 -1.32
N PHE A 270 -44.25 -27.24 -0.20
CA PHE A 270 -44.89 -26.54 0.90
C PHE A 270 -44.19 -26.91 2.22
N ASP A 271 -44.13 -25.94 3.12
CA ASP A 271 -43.66 -26.15 4.49
C ASP A 271 -44.66 -26.92 5.37
N SER A 272 -44.33 -27.18 6.64
CA SER A 272 -45.19 -27.89 7.59
C SER A 272 -46.52 -27.15 7.89
N ASP A 273 -46.57 -25.86 7.63
CA ASP A 273 -47.72 -24.98 7.88
C ASP A 273 -48.57 -24.76 6.61
N GLY A 274 -48.13 -25.32 5.50
CA GLY A 274 -48.83 -25.28 4.21
C GLY A 274 -48.52 -24.03 3.36
N ASN A 275 -47.46 -23.27 3.67
CA ASN A 275 -47.03 -22.16 2.85
C ASN A 275 -46.10 -22.67 1.74
N PRO A 276 -46.11 -22.09 0.54
CA PRO A 276 -45.11 -22.44 -0.47
C PRO A 276 -43.73 -22.06 0.00
N ILE A 277 -42.76 -22.97 -0.18
CA ILE A 277 -41.34 -22.72 0.08
C ILE A 277 -40.78 -21.93 -1.10
N SER A 278 -40.12 -20.81 -0.85
CA SER A 278 -39.40 -20.05 -1.87
C SER A 278 -38.22 -20.86 -2.40
N ASP A 279 -37.96 -20.78 -3.70
CA ASP A 279 -36.81 -21.44 -4.32
C ASP A 279 -35.49 -20.78 -3.89
N ASN A 280 -35.51 -19.45 -3.76
CA ASN A 280 -34.36 -18.67 -3.30
C ASN A 280 -34.54 -18.25 -1.83
N GLN A 281 -33.46 -18.33 -1.08
CA GLN A 281 -33.40 -17.98 0.35
C GLN A 281 -32.83 -16.58 0.60
N THR A 282 -32.07 -16.03 -0.34
CA THR A 282 -31.52 -14.66 -0.26
C THR A 282 -32.60 -13.65 0.06
N ARG A 283 -32.31 -12.73 0.97
CA ARG A 283 -33.19 -11.63 1.38
C ARG A 283 -32.45 -10.30 1.35
N PHE A 284 -33.22 -9.27 1.08
CA PHE A 284 -32.78 -7.89 1.08
C PHE A 284 -33.21 -7.24 2.39
N GLN A 285 -32.37 -6.40 2.94
CA GLN A 285 -32.63 -5.63 4.16
C GLN A 285 -32.21 -4.17 3.95
N VAL A 286 -32.61 -3.31 4.88
CA VAL A 286 -32.11 -1.94 4.93
C VAL A 286 -31.07 -1.85 6.02
N ASN A 287 -29.82 -1.57 5.65
CA ASN A 287 -28.74 -1.29 6.59
C ASN A 287 -28.67 0.20 6.95
N SER A 288 -27.95 0.52 8.02
CA SER A 288 -27.73 1.91 8.45
C SER A 288 -26.37 2.10 9.05
N GLU A 289 -25.66 3.13 8.63
CA GLU A 289 -24.40 3.56 9.18
C GLU A 289 -24.36 5.09 9.25
N GLY A 290 -23.85 5.66 10.36
CA GLY A 290 -23.74 7.09 10.52
C GLY A 290 -25.03 7.89 10.33
N GLY A 291 -26.23 7.27 10.51
CA GLY A 291 -27.51 7.90 10.28
C GLY A 291 -27.92 8.01 8.81
N ARG A 292 -27.23 7.31 7.93
CA ARG A 292 -27.63 7.09 6.53
C ARG A 292 -28.05 5.65 6.32
N PHE A 293 -28.79 5.39 5.24
CA PHE A 293 -29.41 4.10 4.96
C PHE A 293 -29.13 3.64 3.54
N GLY A 294 -28.91 2.33 3.37
CA GLY A 294 -28.69 1.65 2.10
C GLY A 294 -29.42 0.33 2.02
N ILE A 295 -29.16 -0.45 0.99
CA ILE A 295 -29.70 -1.81 0.79
C ILE A 295 -28.58 -2.80 1.09
N GLU A 296 -28.89 -3.75 1.96
CA GLU A 296 -28.02 -4.89 2.32
C GLU A 296 -28.65 -6.18 1.77
N ILE A 297 -27.79 -7.12 1.39
CA ILE A 297 -28.20 -8.47 1.03
C ILE A 297 -27.64 -9.43 2.06
N ASP A 298 -28.55 -10.11 2.77
CA ASP A 298 -28.22 -11.25 3.63
C ASP A 298 -27.99 -12.46 2.71
N GLY A 299 -26.71 -12.72 2.45
CA GLY A 299 -26.28 -13.66 1.43
C GLY A 299 -26.35 -15.11 1.90
N ILE A 300 -26.64 -15.99 0.95
CA ILE A 300 -26.68 -17.43 1.16
C ILE A 300 -25.46 -18.09 0.49
N LEU A 301 -24.75 -18.95 1.20
CA LEU A 301 -23.48 -19.56 0.78
C LEU A 301 -23.50 -20.18 -0.63
N LEU A 302 -24.65 -20.67 -1.07
CA LEU A 302 -24.82 -21.33 -2.36
C LEU A 302 -25.63 -20.50 -3.37
N GLU A 303 -25.95 -19.25 -3.08
CA GLU A 303 -26.69 -18.37 -3.97
C GLU A 303 -25.83 -17.16 -4.37
N ASP A 304 -25.68 -16.92 -5.66
CA ASP A 304 -25.05 -15.72 -6.19
C ASP A 304 -26.13 -14.74 -6.61
N VAL A 305 -25.97 -13.48 -6.25
CA VAL A 305 -26.87 -12.39 -6.62
C VAL A 305 -26.20 -11.51 -7.66
N ARG A 306 -26.90 -11.29 -8.77
CA ARG A 306 -26.45 -10.42 -9.85
C ARG A 306 -27.53 -9.37 -10.17
N PHE A 307 -27.10 -8.14 -10.34
CA PHE A 307 -27.94 -7.05 -10.80
C PHE A 307 -27.69 -6.70 -12.26
N SER A 308 -28.74 -6.33 -12.98
CA SER A 308 -28.61 -5.71 -14.29
C SER A 308 -29.73 -4.67 -14.49
N ALA A 309 -29.33 -3.46 -14.88
CA ALA A 309 -30.29 -2.40 -15.20
C ALA A 309 -30.84 -2.59 -16.62
N ALA A 310 -32.12 -2.25 -16.84
CA ALA A 310 -32.71 -2.29 -18.17
C ALA A 310 -32.25 -1.12 -19.06
N VAL A 311 -31.83 -0.03 -18.45
CA VAL A 311 -31.35 1.19 -19.12
C VAL A 311 -30.14 1.70 -18.38
N ASN A 312 -29.05 1.87 -19.12
CA ASN A 312 -27.82 2.49 -18.62
C ASN A 312 -27.57 3.78 -19.39
N THR A 313 -26.90 4.73 -18.72
CA THR A 313 -26.41 5.97 -19.33
C THR A 313 -24.91 5.82 -19.54
N PRO A 314 -24.39 6.09 -20.75
CA PRO A 314 -22.94 5.99 -20.98
C PRO A 314 -22.17 6.99 -20.13
N SER A 315 -21.02 6.55 -19.61
CA SER A 315 -20.08 7.36 -18.84
C SER A 315 -18.66 7.29 -19.40
N LEU A 316 -17.87 8.32 -19.06
CA LEU A 316 -16.41 8.31 -19.22
C LEU A 316 -15.76 8.25 -17.84
N PHE A 317 -14.75 7.43 -17.71
CA PHE A 317 -13.88 7.40 -16.55
C PHE A 317 -12.49 7.91 -16.94
N VAL A 318 -11.97 8.84 -16.15
CA VAL A 318 -10.65 9.46 -16.37
C VAL A 318 -9.78 9.19 -15.18
N SER A 319 -8.63 8.57 -15.40
CA SER A 319 -7.60 8.39 -14.38
C SER A 319 -6.67 9.58 -14.35
N SER A 320 -6.28 9.98 -13.15
CA SER A 320 -5.31 11.05 -12.91
C SER A 320 -4.53 10.81 -11.62
N SER A 321 -3.37 11.45 -11.51
CA SER A 321 -2.61 11.56 -10.28
C SER A 321 -2.61 13.01 -9.84
N VAL A 322 -2.79 13.25 -8.55
CA VAL A 322 -2.87 14.60 -7.99
C VAL A 322 -1.85 14.76 -6.89
N THR A 323 -0.96 15.73 -7.06
CA THR A 323 0.01 16.16 -6.06
C THR A 323 -0.43 17.50 -5.46
N GLN A 324 -0.51 17.62 -4.15
CA GLN A 324 -0.90 18.86 -3.48
C GLN A 324 0.31 19.81 -3.41
N ALA A 325 0.07 21.14 -3.42
CA ALA A 325 1.14 22.11 -3.26
C ALA A 325 1.87 21.96 -1.92
N GLY A 326 3.16 21.75 -2.00
CA GLY A 326 4.01 21.50 -0.82
C GLY A 326 3.95 20.06 -0.30
N ASP A 327 3.31 19.18 -1.05
CA ASP A 327 3.26 17.76 -0.84
C ASP A 327 4.09 17.07 -1.93
N ASP A 328 4.83 16.05 -1.57
CA ASP A 328 5.67 15.30 -2.52
C ASP A 328 5.04 13.97 -2.91
N ILE A 329 3.82 13.68 -2.37
CA ILE A 329 3.12 12.42 -2.58
C ILE A 329 1.95 12.61 -3.53
N SER A 330 1.94 11.82 -4.61
CA SER A 330 0.83 11.74 -5.54
C SER A 330 -0.26 10.80 -5.04
N THR A 331 -1.50 11.20 -5.23
CA THR A 331 -2.68 10.37 -4.95
C THR A 331 -3.40 10.07 -6.26
N ALA A 332 -3.71 8.80 -6.51
CA ALA A 332 -4.45 8.40 -7.69
C ALA A 332 -5.94 8.75 -7.58
N ARG A 333 -6.54 9.13 -8.70
CA ARG A 333 -7.95 9.49 -8.80
C ARG A 333 -8.59 8.93 -10.04
N ILE A 334 -9.87 8.60 -9.93
CA ILE A 334 -10.75 8.26 -11.04
C ILE A 334 -11.93 9.22 -11.00
N THR A 335 -12.15 9.97 -12.05
CA THR A 335 -13.28 10.90 -12.16
C THR A 335 -14.25 10.38 -13.21
N GLU A 336 -15.53 10.27 -12.84
CA GLU A 336 -16.61 9.91 -13.74
C GLU A 336 -17.24 11.15 -14.34
N PHE A 337 -17.47 11.09 -15.66
CA PHE A 337 -18.16 12.12 -16.42
C PHE A 337 -19.39 11.54 -17.09
N THR A 338 -20.50 12.25 -16.95
CA THR A 338 -21.80 11.88 -17.50
C THR A 338 -22.31 12.93 -18.48
N ASN A 339 -23.54 12.75 -18.99
CA ASN A 339 -24.16 13.65 -19.97
C ASN A 339 -23.36 13.84 -21.27
N LEU A 340 -22.75 12.75 -21.74
CA LEU A 340 -21.79 12.74 -22.84
C LEU A 340 -22.34 13.24 -24.19
N SER A 341 -23.65 13.34 -24.34
CA SER A 341 -24.34 13.88 -25.55
C SER A 341 -24.73 15.35 -25.42
N GLY A 342 -24.69 15.88 -24.20
CA GLY A 342 -24.98 17.28 -23.85
C GLY A 342 -23.73 18.04 -23.44
N SER A 343 -23.80 18.82 -22.39
CA SER A 343 -22.65 19.37 -21.71
C SER A 343 -22.11 18.31 -20.75
N ILE A 344 -20.87 17.91 -20.95
CA ILE A 344 -20.19 16.94 -20.10
C ILE A 344 -20.17 17.50 -18.67
N THR A 345 -20.44 16.65 -17.71
CA THR A 345 -20.44 17.05 -16.28
C THR A 345 -19.73 15.99 -15.45
N THR A 346 -18.96 16.44 -14.46
CA THR A 346 -18.42 15.57 -13.43
C THR A 346 -19.55 15.02 -12.57
N ASP A 347 -19.57 13.72 -12.36
CA ASP A 347 -20.54 13.02 -11.51
C ASP A 347 -19.93 12.58 -10.20
N ASN A 348 -18.92 11.73 -10.24
CA ASN A 348 -18.24 11.17 -9.06
C ASN A 348 -16.72 11.24 -9.21
N THR A 349 -16.03 11.24 -8.08
CA THR A 349 -14.56 11.13 -8.03
C THR A 349 -14.14 10.20 -6.90
N ILE A 350 -13.41 9.16 -7.26
CA ILE A 350 -12.81 8.20 -6.37
C ILE A 350 -11.34 8.61 -6.19
N ALA A 351 -10.89 8.84 -4.97
CA ALA A 351 -9.48 9.03 -4.66
C ALA A 351 -8.98 7.83 -3.87
N PHE A 352 -7.83 7.33 -4.21
CA PHE A 352 -7.21 6.20 -3.52
C PHE A 352 -5.68 6.31 -3.54
N ALA A 353 -5.06 5.75 -2.51
CA ALA A 353 -3.62 5.67 -2.38
C ALA A 353 -3.24 4.36 -1.71
N ALA A 354 -2.03 3.93 -1.94
CA ALA A 354 -1.40 2.88 -1.16
C ALA A 354 -1.08 3.40 0.25
N THR A 355 -0.83 2.48 1.15
CA THR A 355 -0.51 2.79 2.55
C THR A 355 0.98 2.61 2.78
N ASP A 356 1.61 3.57 3.41
CA ASP A 356 2.94 3.42 3.98
C ASP A 356 2.79 2.68 5.32
N LEU A 357 3.31 1.45 5.39
CA LEU A 357 3.19 0.62 6.58
C LEU A 357 3.92 1.21 7.78
N ALA A 358 5.09 1.83 7.58
CA ALA A 358 5.83 2.44 8.66
C ALA A 358 5.09 3.66 9.24
N ALA A 359 4.45 4.46 8.38
CA ALA A 359 3.62 5.57 8.81
C ALA A 359 2.34 5.09 9.52
N THR A 360 1.77 3.97 9.08
CA THR A 360 0.61 3.35 9.74
C THR A 360 0.95 2.86 11.14
N GLU A 361 2.11 2.23 11.35
CA GLU A 361 2.56 1.81 12.68
C GLU A 361 2.69 3.01 13.63
N ILE A 362 3.16 4.16 13.14
CA ILE A 362 3.22 5.39 13.94
C ILE A 362 1.81 5.87 14.30
N GLN A 363 0.89 5.81 13.37
CA GLN A 363 -0.51 6.22 13.59
C GLN A 363 -1.23 5.28 14.58
N GLU A 364 -0.98 3.98 14.51
CA GLU A 364 -1.57 2.99 15.45
C GLU A 364 -1.10 3.22 16.88
N LEU A 365 0.14 3.65 17.08
CA LEU A 365 0.64 4.03 18.41
C LEU A 365 -0.15 5.19 19.06
N THR A 366 -0.91 5.92 18.26
CA THR A 366 -1.70 7.09 18.67
C THR A 366 -3.20 6.83 18.76
N ALA A 367 -3.67 5.61 18.48
CA ALA A 367 -5.09 5.26 18.51
C ALA A 367 -5.68 5.25 19.94
N ASP A 368 -6.94 5.62 20.08
CA ASP A 368 -7.64 5.65 21.37
C ASP A 368 -8.21 4.32 21.81
N LEU A 369 -8.32 3.38 20.90
CA LEU A 369 -8.85 2.03 21.10
C LEU A 369 -7.72 1.02 20.84
N ASP A 370 -7.78 -0.11 21.52
CA ASP A 370 -6.90 -1.23 21.23
C ASP A 370 -7.38 -2.02 19.99
N GLU A 371 -6.60 -3.03 19.56
CA GLU A 371 -6.93 -3.88 18.40
C GLU A 371 -8.30 -4.61 18.50
N ASP A 372 -8.83 -4.74 19.70
CA ASP A 372 -10.14 -5.36 19.96
C ASP A 372 -11.28 -4.32 20.02
N GLY A 373 -11.00 -3.03 19.82
CA GLY A 373 -11.95 -1.91 19.87
C GLY A 373 -12.36 -1.52 21.29
N ASP A 374 -11.63 -1.98 22.30
CA ASP A 374 -11.86 -1.60 23.71
C ASP A 374 -11.02 -0.36 24.07
N GLU A 375 -11.51 0.47 25.00
CA GLU A 375 -10.74 1.61 25.51
C GLU A 375 -9.40 1.15 26.11
N ILE A 376 -8.31 1.76 25.67
CA ILE A 376 -6.97 1.47 26.17
C ILE A 376 -6.91 1.67 27.69
N ASP A 377 -6.23 0.76 28.41
CA ASP A 377 -6.00 0.88 29.85
C ASP A 377 -5.52 2.31 30.19
N PRO A 378 -6.20 3.03 31.09
CA PRO A 378 -5.86 4.41 31.44
C PRO A 378 -4.39 4.65 31.80
N ALA A 379 -3.67 3.61 32.22
CA ALA A 379 -2.23 3.71 32.50
C ALA A 379 -1.38 3.69 31.22
N ILE A 380 -1.84 2.99 30.18
CA ILE A 380 -1.22 2.98 28.85
C ILE A 380 -1.57 4.28 28.14
N ALA A 381 -2.81 4.74 28.22
CA ALA A 381 -3.24 6.03 27.69
C ALA A 381 -2.42 7.19 28.27
N ALA A 382 -2.24 7.23 29.61
CA ALA A 382 -1.42 8.26 30.24
C ALA A 382 0.07 8.22 29.83
N GLN A 383 0.61 7.05 29.58
CA GLN A 383 1.98 6.91 29.06
C GLN A 383 2.08 7.37 27.60
N ARG A 384 1.10 7.02 26.80
CA ARG A 384 0.93 7.51 25.44
C ARG A 384 0.85 9.03 25.41
N ASP A 385 -0.03 9.62 26.20
CA ASP A 385 -0.21 11.08 26.28
C ASP A 385 1.10 11.80 26.65
N GLU A 386 1.95 11.20 27.49
CA GLU A 386 3.25 11.74 27.82
C GLU A 386 4.23 11.67 26.61
N ILE A 387 4.15 10.58 25.83
CA ILE A 387 4.97 10.39 24.60
C ILE A 387 4.52 11.40 23.54
N LEU A 388 3.22 11.54 23.32
CA LEU A 388 2.64 12.45 22.35
C LEU A 388 2.91 13.92 22.71
N ALA A 389 2.81 14.29 23.99
CA ALA A 389 3.16 15.63 24.43
C ALA A 389 4.64 15.96 24.20
N GLN A 390 5.53 14.96 24.34
CA GLN A 390 6.93 15.17 24.06
C GLN A 390 7.20 15.23 22.56
N ALA A 391 6.55 14.36 21.74
CA ALA A 391 6.66 14.39 20.30
C ALA A 391 6.17 15.74 19.73
N ARG A 392 5.09 16.30 20.31
CA ARG A 392 4.59 17.63 19.96
C ARG A 392 5.63 18.71 20.21
N ILE A 393 6.33 18.65 21.34
CA ILE A 393 7.42 19.59 21.67
C ILE A 393 8.59 19.41 20.69
N ASP A 394 8.91 18.18 20.35
CA ASP A 394 10.03 17.86 19.46
C ASP A 394 9.79 18.32 18.02
N VAL A 395 8.52 18.30 17.57
CA VAL A 395 8.11 18.72 16.23
C VAL A 395 7.93 20.24 16.14
N LEU A 396 7.22 20.84 17.09
CA LEU A 396 6.84 22.26 17.03
C LEU A 396 7.82 23.18 17.76
N GLY A 397 8.61 22.64 18.69
CA GLY A 397 9.38 23.40 19.65
C GLY A 397 8.54 23.89 20.85
N GLN A 398 9.18 23.98 22.01
CA GLN A 398 8.51 24.34 23.27
C GLN A 398 7.80 25.71 23.22
N ASP A 399 8.41 26.69 22.54
CA ASP A 399 7.84 28.04 22.45
C ASP A 399 6.53 28.07 21.67
N GLU A 400 6.40 27.23 20.61
CA GLU A 400 5.20 27.13 19.79
C GLU A 400 4.09 26.34 20.53
N VAL A 401 4.47 25.27 21.22
CA VAL A 401 3.53 24.52 22.07
C VAL A 401 2.96 25.42 23.18
N ASP A 402 3.81 26.21 23.87
CA ASP A 402 3.37 27.15 24.92
C ASP A 402 2.44 28.24 24.34
N ARG A 403 2.65 28.68 23.10
CA ARG A 403 1.80 29.62 22.39
C ARG A 403 0.41 29.03 22.09
N LEU A 404 0.41 27.79 21.57
CA LEU A 404 -0.81 27.06 21.22
C LEU A 404 -1.64 26.71 22.46
N ASP A 405 -1.00 26.27 23.53
CA ASP A 405 -1.64 26.00 24.82
C ASP A 405 -2.22 27.27 25.46
N ALA A 406 -1.60 28.41 25.22
CA ALA A 406 -2.12 29.72 25.69
C ALA A 406 -3.33 30.17 24.87
N GLU A 407 -3.36 29.92 23.58
CA GLU A 407 -4.50 30.19 22.68
C GLU A 407 -5.69 29.28 22.99
N GLU A 408 -5.47 28.01 23.31
CA GLU A 408 -6.49 27.05 23.71
C GLU A 408 -7.14 27.47 25.04
N ALA A 409 -6.34 27.93 26.00
CA ALA A 409 -6.81 28.35 27.30
C ALA A 409 -7.68 29.64 27.27
N ASP A 410 -7.61 30.42 26.21
CA ASP A 410 -8.34 31.67 26.01
C ASP A 410 -9.57 31.51 25.08
N SER A 411 -9.82 30.33 24.50
CA SER A 411 -10.97 30.02 23.69
C SER A 411 -12.13 29.50 24.54
N ASP A 412 -13.26 30.21 24.53
CA ASP A 412 -14.52 29.74 25.14
C ASP A 412 -15.22 28.62 24.35
N ASP A 413 -14.54 28.02 23.36
CA ASP A 413 -15.08 26.97 22.51
C ASP A 413 -14.50 25.62 22.96
N ASP A 414 -15.37 24.73 23.47
CA ASP A 414 -15.07 23.35 23.89
C ASP A 414 -14.66 22.46 22.69
N THR A 415 -14.42 23.00 21.51
CA THR A 415 -13.78 22.31 20.40
C THR A 415 -12.29 22.34 20.63
N ASN A 416 -11.77 21.24 21.10
CA ASN A 416 -10.34 20.96 21.26
C ASN A 416 -9.63 21.12 19.90
N ILE A 417 -9.17 22.34 19.61
CA ILE A 417 -8.56 22.73 18.31
C ILE A 417 -7.19 22.04 18.16
N PHE A 418 -6.61 21.58 19.27
CA PHE A 418 -5.32 20.95 19.37
C PHE A 418 -5.40 19.57 20.06
N ASP A 419 -6.35 18.77 19.61
CA ASP A 419 -6.34 17.36 19.94
C ASP A 419 -4.94 16.79 19.62
N ILE A 420 -4.36 16.10 20.57
CA ILE A 420 -3.08 15.40 20.45
C ILE A 420 -3.06 14.50 19.18
N THR A 421 -4.23 14.04 18.77
CA THR A 421 -4.44 13.36 17.47
C THR A 421 -4.06 14.21 16.25
N ASN A 422 -3.93 15.54 16.36
CA ASN A 422 -3.46 16.39 15.27
C ASN A 422 -1.95 16.32 15.02
N ILE A 423 -1.15 15.77 15.91
CA ILE A 423 0.26 15.45 15.63
C ILE A 423 0.34 14.40 14.51
N ASN A 424 -0.68 13.54 14.41
CA ASN A 424 -0.80 12.54 13.35
C ASN A 424 -1.14 13.13 11.98
N SER A 425 -1.57 14.39 11.90
CA SER A 425 -1.83 15.02 10.60
C SER A 425 -0.56 15.25 9.79
N ASP A 426 0.60 15.25 10.43
CA ASP A 426 1.90 15.38 9.77
C ASP A 426 2.53 14.03 9.45
N VAL A 427 1.98 12.92 9.95
CA VAL A 427 2.39 11.57 9.58
C VAL A 427 1.61 11.16 8.33
N ARG A 428 2.27 11.10 7.21
CA ARG A 428 1.65 10.69 5.94
C ARG A 428 1.53 9.17 5.92
N VAL A 429 0.31 8.67 6.08
CA VAL A 429 0.02 7.23 5.92
C VAL A 429 -0.13 6.81 4.46
N ASN A 430 -0.32 7.77 3.54
CA ASN A 430 -0.41 7.48 2.12
C ASN A 430 0.99 7.45 1.51
N ALA A 431 1.29 6.38 0.79
CA ALA A 431 2.45 6.28 -0.06
C ALA A 431 2.18 6.88 -1.45
N GLU A 432 3.25 7.23 -2.16
CA GLU A 432 3.11 7.70 -3.54
C GLU A 432 2.34 6.69 -4.37
N THR A 433 1.31 7.18 -5.07
CA THR A 433 0.43 6.34 -5.88
C THR A 433 0.00 7.10 -7.13
N SER A 434 0.52 6.67 -8.26
CA SER A 434 0.27 7.29 -9.56
C SER A 434 -0.51 6.38 -10.48
N ALA A 435 -1.71 6.80 -10.90
CA ALA A 435 -2.50 6.09 -11.90
C ALA A 435 -1.96 6.39 -13.31
N ASN A 436 -1.65 5.34 -14.07
CA ASN A 436 -1.07 5.48 -15.42
C ASN A 436 -2.06 5.19 -16.54
N ARG A 437 -3.02 4.27 -16.34
CA ARG A 437 -4.05 3.92 -17.34
C ARG A 437 -5.30 3.38 -16.66
N ILE A 438 -6.40 3.39 -17.43
CA ILE A 438 -7.72 2.94 -16.99
C ILE A 438 -8.39 2.13 -18.10
N ALA A 439 -9.12 1.09 -17.73
CA ALA A 439 -9.96 0.31 -18.63
C ALA A 439 -11.27 -0.06 -17.91
N VAL A 440 -12.30 -0.43 -18.68
CA VAL A 440 -13.61 -0.82 -18.16
C VAL A 440 -14.02 -2.14 -18.81
N ASP A 441 -14.50 -3.10 -18.01
CA ASP A 441 -14.95 -4.39 -18.50
C ASP A 441 -16.38 -4.34 -19.10
N SER A 442 -16.87 -5.49 -19.58
CA SER A 442 -18.18 -5.60 -20.21
C SER A 442 -19.34 -5.34 -19.23
N GLU A 443 -19.12 -5.40 -17.93
CA GLU A 443 -20.10 -5.15 -16.88
C GLU A 443 -20.04 -3.71 -16.34
N GLY A 444 -19.04 -2.91 -16.73
CA GLY A 444 -18.84 -1.53 -16.29
C GLY A 444 -17.95 -1.41 -15.06
N ASN A 445 -17.27 -2.50 -14.63
CA ASN A 445 -16.28 -2.40 -13.57
C ASN A 445 -15.03 -1.69 -14.08
N ILE A 446 -14.42 -0.91 -13.19
CA ILE A 446 -13.32 -0.03 -13.53
C ILE A 446 -12.01 -0.69 -13.07
N PHE A 447 -11.03 -0.73 -13.97
CA PHE A 447 -9.69 -1.20 -13.68
C PHE A 447 -8.70 -0.07 -13.92
N THR A 448 -7.85 0.19 -12.94
CA THR A 448 -6.75 1.14 -13.09
C THR A 448 -5.44 0.47 -12.78
N VAL A 449 -4.41 0.87 -13.50
CA VAL A 449 -3.05 0.42 -13.34
C VAL A 449 -2.13 1.62 -13.18
N GLY A 450 -1.10 1.45 -12.40
CA GLY A 450 -0.12 2.50 -12.16
C GLY A 450 1.03 2.01 -11.31
N THR A 451 1.71 2.92 -10.63
CA THR A 451 2.85 2.64 -9.76
C THR A 451 2.61 3.15 -8.34
N SER A 452 3.16 2.45 -7.38
CA SER A 452 3.14 2.89 -5.98
C SER A 452 4.33 2.37 -5.19
N SER A 453 4.84 3.19 -4.29
CA SER A 453 5.87 2.80 -3.32
C SER A 453 5.29 2.15 -2.05
N GLY A 454 3.97 2.04 -1.92
CA GLY A 454 3.28 1.52 -0.73
C GLY A 454 2.49 0.25 -0.96
N SER A 455 1.78 -0.16 0.07
CA SER A 455 1.00 -1.39 0.14
C SER A 455 -0.48 -1.14 -0.10
N PHE A 456 -1.18 -2.11 -0.70
CA PHE A 456 -2.64 -2.08 -0.88
C PHE A 456 -3.28 -3.22 -0.07
N GLY A 457 -3.61 -2.95 1.19
CA GLY A 457 -4.16 -3.96 2.08
C GLY A 457 -3.24 -5.17 2.20
N ASN A 458 -3.72 -6.34 1.77
CA ASN A 458 -2.93 -7.58 1.79
C ASN A 458 -1.81 -7.65 0.74
N GLN A 459 -1.73 -6.70 -0.16
CA GLN A 459 -0.68 -6.61 -1.16
C GLN A 459 0.44 -5.75 -0.59
N ILE A 460 1.42 -6.38 0.03
CA ILE A 460 2.51 -5.73 0.73
C ILE A 460 3.64 -5.45 -0.25
N ASN A 461 4.03 -4.18 -0.37
CA ASN A 461 5.27 -3.78 -1.06
C ASN A 461 6.43 -4.00 -0.09
N THR A 462 7.34 -4.89 -0.46
CA THR A 462 8.43 -5.34 0.41
C THR A 462 9.76 -4.62 0.15
N ALA A 463 9.91 -4.00 -1.02
CA ALA A 463 11.14 -3.34 -1.40
C ALA A 463 11.14 -1.83 -1.13
N SER A 464 9.95 -1.25 -0.86
CA SER A 464 9.71 0.20 -0.80
C SER A 464 10.16 0.96 -2.07
N GLU A 465 10.42 0.23 -3.15
CA GLU A 465 10.57 0.76 -4.50
C GLU A 465 9.21 0.81 -5.20
N ASN A 466 9.12 1.41 -6.38
CA ASN A 466 7.86 1.48 -7.09
C ASN A 466 7.44 0.12 -7.64
N ASP A 467 6.29 -0.36 -7.19
CA ASP A 467 5.63 -1.55 -7.69
C ASP A 467 4.44 -1.18 -8.58
N VAL A 468 4.18 -2.02 -9.58
CA VAL A 468 2.95 -1.92 -10.36
C VAL A 468 1.76 -2.31 -9.50
N PHE A 469 0.74 -1.47 -9.43
CA PHE A 469 -0.55 -1.86 -8.91
C PHE A 469 -1.60 -2.07 -10.01
N LEU A 470 -2.52 -2.99 -9.79
CA LEU A 470 -3.75 -3.17 -10.53
C LEU A 470 -4.90 -3.19 -9.53
N THR A 471 -5.78 -2.19 -9.61
CA THR A 471 -6.96 -2.10 -8.74
C THR A 471 -8.24 -2.16 -9.55
N ARG A 472 -9.18 -3.00 -9.11
CA ARG A 472 -10.54 -3.06 -9.62
C ARG A 472 -11.48 -2.35 -8.67
N PHE A 473 -12.31 -1.48 -9.24
CA PHE A 473 -13.45 -0.88 -8.57
C PHE A 473 -14.74 -1.41 -9.18
N ASP A 474 -15.77 -1.49 -8.36
CA ASP A 474 -17.13 -1.63 -8.86
C ASP A 474 -17.64 -0.27 -9.38
N GLN A 475 -18.85 -0.25 -9.95
CA GLN A 475 -19.45 0.99 -10.48
C GLN A 475 -19.73 2.03 -9.39
N ALA A 476 -19.91 1.62 -8.15
CA ALA A 476 -20.10 2.53 -7.02
C ALA A 476 -18.77 3.15 -6.52
N GLY A 477 -17.63 2.68 -7.05
CA GLY A 477 -16.30 3.15 -6.67
C GLY A 477 -15.68 2.41 -5.50
N ASN A 478 -16.27 1.29 -5.05
CA ASN A 478 -15.66 0.48 -3.99
C ASN A 478 -14.53 -0.37 -4.57
N VAL A 479 -13.42 -0.49 -3.85
CA VAL A 479 -12.32 -1.39 -4.21
C VAL A 479 -12.78 -2.83 -4.06
N VAL A 480 -12.73 -3.58 -5.16
CA VAL A 480 -13.04 -5.01 -5.17
C VAL A 480 -11.79 -5.85 -4.88
N PHE A 481 -10.69 -5.48 -5.49
CA PHE A 481 -9.37 -6.03 -5.18
C PHE A 481 -8.27 -5.07 -5.64
N SER A 482 -7.09 -5.22 -5.06
CA SER A 482 -5.83 -4.69 -5.58
C SER A 482 -4.82 -5.82 -5.75
N ARG A 483 -3.87 -5.64 -6.67
CA ARG A 483 -2.72 -6.51 -6.90
C ARG A 483 -1.47 -5.67 -6.99
N LEU A 484 -0.39 -6.12 -6.38
CA LEU A 484 0.95 -5.57 -6.58
C LEU A 484 1.79 -6.56 -7.39
N LEU A 485 2.46 -6.05 -8.40
CA LEU A 485 3.51 -6.75 -9.11
C LEU A 485 4.78 -5.95 -8.93
N GLY A 486 5.63 -6.45 -8.08
CA GLY A 486 6.90 -5.83 -7.77
C GLY A 486 8.05 -6.82 -7.83
N SER A 487 9.22 -6.25 -7.85
CA SER A 487 10.50 -6.92 -7.74
C SER A 487 11.28 -6.27 -6.59
N SER A 488 12.58 -6.46 -6.52
CA SER A 488 13.45 -5.71 -5.59
C SER A 488 13.91 -4.34 -6.12
N GLU A 489 13.48 -3.98 -7.34
CA GLU A 489 13.78 -2.71 -8.03
C GLU A 489 12.48 -2.20 -8.66
N ASP A 490 12.51 -1.04 -9.29
CA ASP A 490 11.33 -0.41 -9.88
C ASP A 490 10.61 -1.27 -10.92
N ALA A 491 9.29 -1.23 -10.88
CA ALA A 491 8.41 -1.78 -11.90
C ALA A 491 7.30 -0.79 -12.24
N ASP A 492 7.15 -0.48 -13.53
CA ASP A 492 6.20 0.51 -14.05
C ASP A 492 5.21 -0.13 -15.03
N ALA A 493 3.91 0.11 -14.85
CA ALA A 493 2.91 -0.23 -15.85
C ALA A 493 2.51 0.98 -16.68
N PHE A 494 2.52 0.83 -17.99
CA PHE A 494 2.20 1.90 -18.94
C PHE A 494 0.91 1.65 -19.72
N ALA A 495 0.39 0.43 -19.71
CA ALA A 495 -0.77 0.08 -20.51
C ALA A 495 -1.64 -0.97 -19.82
N ILE A 496 -2.95 -0.88 -20.13
CA ILE A 496 -3.96 -1.86 -19.71
C ILE A 496 -4.94 -2.10 -20.87
N THR A 497 -5.40 -3.33 -21.02
CA THR A 497 -6.50 -3.69 -21.92
C THR A 497 -7.31 -4.82 -21.31
N ILE A 498 -8.53 -5.03 -21.79
CA ILE A 498 -9.43 -6.11 -21.37
C ILE A 498 -9.79 -6.94 -22.59
N ASP A 499 -9.65 -8.26 -22.49
CA ASP A 499 -9.98 -9.18 -23.57
C ASP A 499 -11.49 -9.49 -23.62
N SER A 500 -11.92 -10.25 -24.64
CA SER A 500 -13.34 -10.59 -24.79
C SER A 500 -13.89 -11.57 -23.75
N ASN A 501 -13.05 -12.08 -22.85
CA ASN A 501 -13.41 -12.91 -21.70
C ASN A 501 -13.35 -12.13 -20.38
N ASP A 502 -13.25 -10.81 -20.45
CA ASP A 502 -13.03 -9.90 -19.33
C ASP A 502 -11.72 -10.20 -18.53
N ASN A 503 -10.70 -10.82 -19.16
CA ASN A 503 -9.39 -10.86 -18.57
C ASN A 503 -8.69 -9.51 -18.74
N VAL A 504 -7.98 -9.11 -17.70
CA VAL A 504 -7.23 -7.85 -17.63
C VAL A 504 -5.77 -8.11 -17.98
N ILE A 505 -5.28 -7.42 -18.99
CA ILE A 505 -3.90 -7.53 -19.44
C ILE A 505 -3.20 -6.19 -19.17
N ILE A 506 -2.08 -6.22 -18.47
CA ILE A 506 -1.24 -5.07 -18.20
C ILE A 506 0.14 -5.24 -18.82
N ALA A 507 0.76 -4.13 -19.19
CA ALA A 507 2.08 -4.13 -19.78
C ALA A 507 2.91 -2.94 -19.28
N GLY A 508 4.22 -3.12 -19.23
CA GLY A 508 5.12 -2.10 -18.73
C GLY A 508 6.60 -2.47 -18.83
N GLN A 509 7.38 -1.99 -17.89
CA GLN A 509 8.80 -2.25 -17.74
C GLN A 509 9.12 -2.62 -16.31
N THR A 510 10.11 -3.47 -16.10
CA THR A 510 10.64 -3.80 -14.78
C THR A 510 12.16 -3.76 -14.82
N ASP A 511 12.76 -3.25 -13.77
CA ASP A 511 14.22 -3.18 -13.65
C ASP A 511 14.82 -4.43 -12.98
N ASN A 512 13.97 -5.40 -12.58
CA ASN A 512 14.40 -6.68 -12.03
C ASN A 512 13.43 -7.81 -12.42
N ALA A 513 13.74 -9.04 -12.00
CA ALA A 513 12.95 -10.23 -12.33
C ALA A 513 11.55 -10.21 -11.72
N LEU A 514 10.53 -10.20 -12.56
CA LEU A 514 9.14 -10.51 -12.21
C LEU A 514 8.82 -12.00 -12.36
N VAL A 515 9.63 -12.74 -13.10
CA VAL A 515 9.46 -14.16 -13.43
C VAL A 515 10.56 -14.98 -12.75
N GLU A 516 10.20 -16.15 -12.21
CA GLU A 516 11.17 -17.02 -11.54
C GLU A 516 12.29 -17.47 -12.50
N ASN A 517 13.52 -17.43 -12.03
CA ASN A 517 14.75 -17.78 -12.76
C ASN A 517 15.18 -16.80 -13.87
N ASP A 518 14.61 -15.62 -13.93
CA ASP A 518 15.14 -14.58 -14.79
C ASP A 518 16.50 -14.08 -14.30
N ILE A 519 17.35 -13.64 -15.21
CA ILE A 519 18.69 -13.17 -14.88
C ILE A 519 18.69 -11.65 -14.97
N PHE A 520 18.67 -11.01 -13.83
CA PHE A 520 18.86 -9.56 -13.76
C PHE A 520 20.23 -9.18 -14.34
N ASP A 521 20.23 -8.37 -15.39
CA ASP A 521 21.43 -7.87 -16.06
C ASP A 521 21.64 -6.35 -15.92
N GLY A 522 20.74 -5.67 -15.19
CA GLY A 522 20.75 -4.23 -14.94
C GLY A 522 20.17 -3.39 -16.07
N ALA A 523 19.38 -3.99 -16.96
CA ALA A 523 18.61 -3.30 -18.01
C ALA A 523 17.11 -3.51 -17.76
N GLY A 524 16.30 -2.49 -17.99
CA GLY A 524 14.84 -2.60 -17.87
C GLY A 524 14.26 -3.52 -18.94
N ASP A 525 13.34 -4.40 -18.55
CA ASP A 525 12.68 -5.38 -19.40
C ASP A 525 11.19 -5.12 -19.56
N ALA A 526 10.71 -5.26 -20.80
CA ALA A 526 9.28 -5.22 -21.08
C ALA A 526 8.58 -6.43 -20.46
N PHE A 527 7.47 -6.21 -19.80
CA PHE A 527 6.64 -7.28 -19.23
C PHE A 527 5.19 -7.20 -19.69
N VAL A 528 4.50 -8.34 -19.61
CA VAL A 528 3.05 -8.47 -19.73
C VAL A 528 2.56 -9.38 -18.61
N ALA A 529 1.49 -8.97 -17.91
CA ALA A 529 0.80 -9.85 -16.96
C ALA A 529 -0.70 -9.90 -17.28
N SER A 530 -1.30 -11.06 -17.13
CA SER A 530 -2.71 -11.30 -17.37
C SER A 530 -3.40 -11.79 -16.10
N PHE A 531 -4.57 -11.22 -15.82
CA PHE A 531 -5.41 -11.55 -14.67
C PHE A 531 -6.84 -11.81 -15.11
N THR A 532 -7.54 -12.66 -14.38
CA THR A 532 -8.99 -12.73 -14.49
C THR A 532 -9.63 -11.45 -13.96
N ASN A 533 -10.90 -11.19 -14.28
CA ASN A 533 -11.65 -10.07 -13.69
C ASN A 533 -11.87 -10.19 -12.17
N GLN A 534 -11.49 -11.31 -11.54
CA GLN A 534 -11.46 -11.50 -10.09
C GLN A 534 -10.05 -11.34 -9.50
N GLY A 535 -9.08 -10.93 -10.31
CA GLY A 535 -7.71 -10.68 -9.86
C GLY A 535 -6.83 -11.92 -9.71
N THR A 536 -7.27 -13.09 -10.17
CA THR A 536 -6.39 -14.26 -10.24
C THR A 536 -5.44 -14.12 -11.41
N GLU A 537 -4.16 -14.28 -11.17
CA GLU A 537 -3.15 -14.22 -12.21
C GLU A 537 -3.23 -15.44 -13.15
N ASN A 538 -3.30 -15.19 -14.45
CA ASN A 538 -3.26 -16.22 -15.48
C ASN A 538 -1.81 -16.57 -15.84
N PHE A 539 -0.99 -15.55 -16.10
CA PHE A 539 0.43 -15.68 -16.40
C PHE A 539 1.15 -14.35 -16.28
N ARG A 540 2.48 -14.42 -16.18
CA ARG A 540 3.44 -13.31 -16.40
C ARG A 540 4.40 -13.68 -17.52
N PHE A 541 4.76 -12.69 -18.28
CA PHE A 541 5.79 -12.75 -19.33
C PHE A 541 6.74 -11.56 -19.12
N GLN A 542 8.03 -11.83 -19.16
CA GLN A 542 9.09 -10.82 -19.19
C GLN A 542 9.97 -11.11 -20.41
N LEU A 543 10.33 -10.05 -21.15
CA LEU A 543 11.18 -10.15 -22.32
C LEU A 543 12.64 -10.01 -21.88
N ASP A 544 13.22 -11.08 -21.42
CA ASP A 544 14.62 -11.15 -20.99
C ASP A 544 15.56 -10.88 -22.18
N THR A 545 16.18 -9.72 -22.17
CA THR A 545 17.21 -9.32 -23.14
C THR A 545 18.35 -8.61 -22.40
N PHE A 546 19.56 -8.64 -22.99
CA PHE A 546 20.72 -7.92 -22.41
C PHE A 546 20.69 -6.39 -22.63
N SER A 547 19.56 -5.81 -22.97
CA SER A 547 19.44 -4.40 -23.28
C SER A 547 18.01 -3.95 -23.02
N GLU A 548 17.86 -2.71 -22.58
CA GLU A 548 16.57 -2.09 -22.26
C GLU A 548 15.47 -2.41 -23.30
N THR A 549 14.36 -2.92 -22.82
CA THR A 549 13.10 -3.08 -23.55
C THR A 549 11.97 -2.51 -22.72
N SER A 550 10.91 -2.03 -23.36
CA SER A 550 9.75 -1.48 -22.65
C SER A 550 8.46 -1.78 -23.40
N GLY A 551 7.41 -2.17 -22.67
CA GLY A 551 6.06 -2.35 -23.19
C GLY A 551 5.22 -1.12 -22.92
N LEU A 552 5.07 -0.23 -23.91
CA LEU A 552 4.38 1.06 -23.75
C LEU A 552 2.87 0.97 -24.00
N THR A 553 2.42 -0.03 -24.75
CA THR A 553 1.03 -0.14 -25.16
C THR A 553 0.65 -1.61 -25.40
N VAL A 554 -0.61 -1.96 -25.11
CA VAL A 554 -1.11 -3.34 -25.27
C VAL A 554 -2.55 -3.35 -25.78
N THR A 555 -2.88 -4.33 -26.62
CA THR A 555 -4.23 -4.62 -27.07
C THR A 555 -4.40 -6.14 -27.27
N THR A 556 -5.62 -6.59 -27.54
CA THR A 556 -5.89 -7.98 -27.89
C THR A 556 -6.49 -8.09 -29.31
N ASP A 557 -6.18 -9.18 -30.00
CA ASP A 557 -6.84 -9.49 -31.27
C ASP A 557 -8.12 -10.30 -31.09
N SER A 558 -8.78 -10.64 -32.17
CA SER A 558 -10.06 -11.38 -32.15
C SER A 558 -9.95 -12.80 -31.59
N ASN A 559 -8.75 -13.33 -31.39
CA ASN A 559 -8.49 -14.62 -30.77
C ASN A 559 -8.14 -14.49 -29.29
N ASN A 560 -8.12 -13.26 -28.77
CA ASN A 560 -7.56 -12.87 -27.49
C ASN A 560 -6.03 -13.06 -27.37
N ASP A 561 -5.33 -13.17 -28.51
CA ASP A 561 -3.87 -13.06 -28.51
C ASP A 561 -3.47 -11.62 -28.18
N ILE A 562 -2.44 -11.47 -27.40
CA ILE A 562 -1.99 -10.18 -26.88
C ILE A 562 -1.00 -9.56 -27.87
N ILE A 563 -1.23 -8.32 -28.24
CA ILE A 563 -0.33 -7.51 -29.06
C ILE A 563 0.31 -6.44 -28.19
N LEU A 564 1.61 -6.56 -27.98
CA LEU A 564 2.42 -5.61 -27.23
C LEU A 564 3.18 -4.71 -28.18
N GLY A 565 3.10 -3.41 -27.94
CA GLY A 565 3.88 -2.37 -28.59
C GLY A 565 4.80 -1.65 -27.62
N GLY A 566 5.97 -1.22 -28.09
CA GLY A 566 6.94 -0.53 -27.24
C GLY A 566 8.25 -0.23 -27.95
N PHE A 567 9.38 -0.41 -27.28
CA PHE A 567 10.69 -0.29 -27.92
C PHE A 567 11.68 -1.34 -27.40
N ALA A 568 12.76 -1.55 -28.19
CA ALA A 568 13.92 -2.34 -27.80
C ALA A 568 15.22 -1.66 -28.23
N ARG A 569 16.29 -1.89 -27.47
CA ARG A 569 17.64 -1.37 -27.77
C ARG A 569 18.60 -2.45 -28.29
N SER A 570 18.08 -3.62 -28.56
CA SER A 570 18.83 -4.73 -29.18
C SER A 570 17.91 -5.66 -29.96
N SER A 571 18.46 -6.61 -30.70
CA SER A 571 17.69 -7.70 -31.29
C SER A 571 17.13 -8.59 -30.18
N ILE A 572 15.83 -8.82 -30.20
CA ILE A 572 15.10 -9.61 -29.19
C ILE A 572 15.19 -11.13 -29.42
N ASN A 573 15.53 -11.56 -30.66
CA ASN A 573 15.76 -12.93 -31.01
C ASN A 573 16.59 -13.03 -32.32
N ALA A 574 16.90 -14.23 -32.75
CA ALA A 574 17.72 -14.47 -33.95
C ALA A 574 17.04 -14.07 -35.27
N SER A 575 15.73 -13.84 -35.28
CA SER A 575 14.95 -13.48 -36.48
C SER A 575 14.72 -11.98 -36.60
N THR A 576 14.90 -11.20 -35.54
CA THR A 576 14.73 -9.76 -35.56
C THR A 576 16.04 -9.04 -35.86
N SER A 577 15.97 -7.99 -36.62
CA SER A 577 17.15 -7.18 -37.02
C SER A 577 17.04 -5.82 -36.35
N PHE A 578 17.95 -5.52 -35.46
CA PHE A 578 18.06 -4.21 -34.80
C PHE A 578 18.79 -3.21 -35.72
N GLY A 579 18.19 -2.03 -35.91
CA GLY A 579 18.70 -0.97 -36.78
C GLY A 579 19.68 -0.01 -36.12
N GLY A 580 19.51 0.25 -34.83
CA GLY A 580 20.33 1.14 -34.00
C GLY A 580 19.48 2.18 -33.26
N GLY A 581 20.01 2.77 -32.22
CA GLY A 581 19.23 3.64 -31.35
C GLY A 581 18.20 2.89 -30.48
N ARG A 582 16.93 3.20 -30.63
CA ARG A 582 15.78 2.39 -30.18
C ARG A 582 15.00 1.97 -31.42
N ASP A 583 14.56 0.72 -31.50
CA ASP A 583 13.63 0.26 -32.53
C ASP A 583 12.27 -0.04 -31.89
N GLY A 584 11.19 0.28 -32.60
CA GLY A 584 9.84 -0.05 -32.15
C GLY A 584 9.63 -1.54 -32.01
N LEU A 585 9.27 -2.00 -30.82
CA LEU A 585 9.00 -3.40 -30.46
C LEU A 585 7.54 -3.73 -30.76
N LEU A 586 7.29 -4.81 -31.50
CA LEU A 586 5.97 -5.37 -31.75
C LEU A 586 6.00 -6.88 -31.49
N LEU A 587 5.23 -7.35 -30.50
CA LEU A 587 5.14 -8.76 -30.15
C LEU A 587 3.69 -9.23 -30.21
N ARG A 588 3.51 -10.50 -30.55
CA ARG A 588 2.28 -11.24 -30.30
C ARG A 588 2.54 -12.35 -29.30
N LEU A 589 1.74 -12.40 -28.25
CA LEU A 589 1.75 -13.43 -27.23
C LEU A 589 0.45 -14.23 -27.28
N ASP A 590 0.54 -15.50 -26.98
CA ASP A 590 -0.63 -16.36 -26.74
C ASP A 590 -1.39 -15.86 -25.51
N GLY A 591 -2.67 -15.52 -25.67
CA GLY A 591 -3.47 -14.91 -24.60
C GLY A 591 -3.76 -15.81 -23.40
N THR A 592 -3.47 -17.12 -23.52
CA THR A 592 -3.66 -18.09 -22.43
C THR A 592 -2.38 -18.38 -21.68
N THR A 593 -1.25 -18.43 -22.39
CA THR A 593 0.03 -18.91 -21.84
C THR A 593 1.10 -17.84 -21.76
N GLY A 594 0.90 -16.67 -22.37
CA GLY A 594 1.89 -15.60 -22.45
C GLY A 594 3.10 -15.94 -23.37
N SER A 595 3.07 -17.07 -24.09
CA SER A 595 4.21 -17.46 -24.94
C SER A 595 4.26 -16.63 -26.21
N VAL A 596 5.48 -16.20 -26.63
CA VAL A 596 5.69 -15.43 -27.86
C VAL A 596 5.34 -16.26 -29.09
N GLN A 597 4.39 -15.77 -29.87
CA GLN A 597 3.95 -16.38 -31.14
C GLN A 597 4.62 -15.71 -32.35
N ASP A 598 4.74 -14.39 -32.37
CA ASP A 598 5.33 -13.60 -33.46
C ASP A 598 6.01 -12.34 -32.91
N SER A 599 7.00 -11.83 -33.68
CA SER A 599 7.75 -10.64 -33.26
C SER A 599 8.29 -9.84 -34.43
N ASN A 600 8.31 -8.52 -34.30
CA ASN A 600 8.92 -7.62 -35.26
C ASN A 600 9.63 -6.45 -34.54
N LEU A 601 10.72 -5.94 -35.15
CA LEU A 601 11.34 -4.69 -34.78
C LEU A 601 11.17 -3.72 -35.96
N ILE A 602 10.69 -2.52 -35.67
CA ILE A 602 10.39 -1.47 -36.63
C ILE A 602 11.33 -0.33 -36.35
N GLY A 603 12.29 -0.11 -37.26
CA GLY A 603 13.24 0.93 -37.02
C GLY A 603 14.40 0.98 -37.99
N GLY A 604 15.27 1.95 -37.77
CA GLY A 604 16.45 2.21 -38.55
C GLY A 604 17.64 2.64 -37.71
N ALA A 605 18.38 3.65 -38.14
CA ALA A 605 19.52 4.17 -37.37
C ALA A 605 19.15 5.24 -36.34
N THR A 606 17.89 5.62 -36.27
CA THR A 606 17.31 6.65 -35.37
C THR A 606 16.61 6.01 -34.19
N ASN A 607 15.86 6.79 -33.43
CA ASN A 607 15.04 6.27 -32.34
C ASN A 607 13.60 6.15 -32.83
N GLU A 608 13.07 4.96 -32.77
CA GLU A 608 11.70 4.63 -33.09
C GLU A 608 11.05 3.93 -31.87
N GLN A 609 9.77 4.19 -31.62
CA GLN A 609 8.98 3.51 -30.61
C GLN A 609 7.53 3.39 -31.04
N ILE A 610 6.85 2.35 -30.62
CA ILE A 610 5.41 2.17 -30.79
C ILE A 610 4.75 2.70 -29.52
N SER A 611 4.05 3.82 -29.65
CA SER A 611 3.41 4.47 -28.52
C SER A 611 1.95 4.07 -28.32
N ALA A 612 1.28 3.60 -29.39
CA ALA A 612 -0.08 3.09 -29.27
C ALA A 612 -0.35 1.94 -30.27
N VAL A 613 -1.15 0.98 -29.87
CA VAL A 613 -1.55 -0.19 -30.69
C VAL A 613 -3.03 -0.48 -30.56
N THR A 614 -3.66 -0.87 -31.65
CA THR A 614 -5.08 -1.33 -31.69
C THR A 614 -5.29 -2.27 -32.88
N THR A 615 -6.49 -2.77 -33.06
CA THR A 615 -6.89 -3.56 -34.23
C THR A 615 -7.89 -2.82 -35.09
N ASP A 616 -7.80 -2.97 -36.44
CA ASP A 616 -8.84 -2.46 -37.36
C ASP A 616 -10.05 -3.39 -37.40
N SER A 617 -11.11 -2.96 -38.10
CA SER A 617 -12.35 -3.74 -38.27
C SER A 617 -12.17 -5.11 -38.95
N ASN A 618 -11.03 -5.35 -39.56
CA ASN A 618 -10.67 -6.62 -40.23
C ASN A 618 -9.75 -7.47 -39.35
N GLY A 619 -9.40 -6.99 -38.15
CA GLY A 619 -8.47 -7.64 -37.22
C GLY A 619 -7.00 -7.42 -37.55
N ASN A 620 -6.64 -6.55 -38.51
CA ASN A 620 -5.25 -6.19 -38.74
C ASN A 620 -4.73 -5.29 -37.61
N ILE A 621 -3.43 -5.36 -37.35
CA ILE A 621 -2.79 -4.61 -36.30
C ILE A 621 -2.47 -3.20 -36.79
N LEU A 622 -2.98 -2.19 -36.11
CA LEU A 622 -2.64 -0.79 -36.30
C LEU A 622 -1.72 -0.33 -35.19
N ILE A 623 -0.59 0.25 -35.55
CA ILE A 623 0.30 0.90 -34.63
C ILE A 623 0.43 2.39 -34.93
N ALA A 624 0.54 3.18 -33.88
CA ALA A 624 0.97 4.56 -33.96
C ALA A 624 2.37 4.66 -33.35
N SER A 625 3.33 5.04 -34.19
CA SER A 625 4.76 5.07 -33.87
C SER A 625 5.35 6.46 -33.98
N GLU A 626 6.31 6.72 -33.13
CA GLU A 626 7.18 7.89 -33.23
C GLU A 626 8.46 7.46 -33.95
N GLU A 627 8.65 7.98 -35.15
CA GLU A 627 9.78 7.62 -35.98
C GLU A 627 10.58 8.87 -36.35
N ASN A 628 11.79 8.99 -35.83
CA ASN A 628 12.65 10.14 -36.05
C ASN A 628 11.97 11.52 -35.76
N GLY A 629 11.06 11.53 -34.74
CA GLY A 629 10.29 12.71 -34.31
C GLY A 629 9.09 13.01 -35.18
N GLU A 630 8.66 12.11 -36.03
CA GLU A 630 7.45 12.17 -36.85
C GLU A 630 6.42 11.15 -36.38
N ALA A 631 5.13 11.49 -36.48
CA ALA A 631 4.02 10.58 -36.19
C ALA A 631 3.73 9.70 -37.40
N VAL A 632 3.84 8.38 -37.25
CA VAL A 632 3.62 7.41 -38.32
C VAL A 632 2.61 6.37 -37.89
N ILE A 633 1.64 6.07 -38.76
CA ILE A 633 0.70 4.96 -38.57
C ILE A 633 1.05 3.87 -39.55
N ARG A 634 1.14 2.63 -39.03
CA ARG A 634 1.38 1.43 -39.84
C ARG A 634 0.31 0.40 -39.58
N ARG A 635 -0.03 -0.32 -40.65
CA ARG A 635 -0.95 -1.46 -40.58
C ARG A 635 -0.21 -2.73 -40.93
N PHE A 636 -0.33 -3.75 -40.09
CA PHE A 636 0.23 -5.07 -40.28
C PHE A 636 -0.86 -6.12 -40.42
N ASP A 637 -0.56 -7.17 -41.15
CA ASP A 637 -1.45 -8.30 -41.35
C ASP A 637 -1.76 -9.00 -40.01
N ALA A 638 -3.04 -9.31 -39.78
CA ALA A 638 -3.51 -9.97 -38.56
C ALA A 638 -2.76 -11.28 -38.22
N SER A 639 -2.24 -11.98 -39.23
CA SER A 639 -1.55 -13.27 -39.06
C SER A 639 -0.02 -13.20 -39.10
N ASN A 640 0.56 -12.02 -39.41
CA ASN A 640 2.01 -11.88 -39.58
C ASN A 640 2.46 -10.45 -39.32
N LEU A 641 3.11 -10.22 -38.19
CA LEU A 641 3.58 -8.89 -37.76
C LEU A 641 4.73 -8.34 -38.63
N THR A 642 5.33 -9.10 -39.51
CA THR A 642 6.35 -8.63 -40.45
C THR A 642 5.77 -8.18 -41.79
N ASN A 643 4.47 -8.45 -42.05
CA ASN A 643 3.82 -8.10 -43.31
C ASN A 643 3.08 -6.76 -43.17
N GLU A 644 3.77 -5.66 -43.47
CA GLU A 644 3.18 -4.31 -43.53
C GLU A 644 2.23 -4.19 -44.73
N LEU A 645 0.99 -3.84 -44.49
CA LEU A 645 -0.05 -3.65 -45.48
C LEU A 645 -0.12 -2.22 -46.01
N SER A 646 0.04 -1.25 -45.14
CA SER A 646 0.02 0.19 -45.47
C SER A 646 0.65 1.02 -44.33
N SER A 647 1.14 2.19 -44.70
CA SER A 647 1.63 3.19 -43.73
C SER A 647 1.33 4.61 -44.19
N ILE A 648 1.25 5.54 -43.23
CA ILE A 648 1.07 6.95 -43.46
C ILE A 648 1.88 7.76 -42.45
N ASN A 649 2.63 8.77 -42.95
CA ASN A 649 3.31 9.75 -42.12
C ASN A 649 2.41 10.97 -41.95
N LEU A 650 2.11 11.36 -40.71
CA LEU A 650 1.20 12.44 -40.35
C LEU A 650 1.92 13.78 -40.13
N GLY A 651 3.24 13.76 -40.02
CA GLY A 651 4.07 14.96 -39.85
C GLY A 651 4.90 14.97 -38.57
N ALA A 652 5.62 16.06 -38.37
CA ALA A 652 6.55 16.21 -37.27
C ALA A 652 5.84 16.59 -35.96
N LEU A 653 6.20 15.89 -34.88
CA LEU A 653 5.71 16.16 -33.53
C LEU A 653 6.41 17.35 -32.86
N GLY A 654 7.63 17.70 -33.30
CA GLY A 654 8.44 18.75 -32.68
C GLY A 654 9.13 18.28 -31.40
N ALA A 655 9.83 19.20 -30.74
CA ALA A 655 10.59 18.82 -29.52
C ALA A 655 9.65 18.58 -28.31
N GLY A 656 9.71 17.40 -27.75
CA GLY A 656 8.84 16.99 -26.62
C GLY A 656 7.43 16.57 -27.03
N GLY A 657 7.13 16.56 -28.36
CA GLY A 657 5.86 16.02 -28.82
C GLY A 657 5.88 14.49 -28.83
N SER A 658 4.72 13.89 -28.58
CA SER A 658 4.54 12.43 -28.44
C SER A 658 3.15 11.97 -28.87
N ILE A 659 3.01 10.69 -29.16
CA ILE A 659 1.73 10.03 -29.37
C ILE A 659 1.29 9.41 -28.04
N SER A 660 0.03 9.62 -27.64
CA SER A 660 -0.51 9.09 -26.39
C SER A 660 -1.56 7.99 -26.56
N GLY A 661 -2.29 7.98 -27.68
CA GLY A 661 -3.36 7.00 -27.85
C GLY A 661 -3.79 6.80 -29.30
N ILE A 662 -4.41 5.65 -29.57
CA ILE A 662 -5.11 5.31 -30.83
C ILE A 662 -6.41 4.59 -30.50
N ALA A 663 -7.49 4.98 -31.16
CA ALA A 663 -8.78 4.31 -30.99
C ALA A 663 -9.48 4.13 -32.36
N VAL A 664 -10.34 3.10 -32.45
CA VAL A 664 -11.04 2.72 -33.68
C VAL A 664 -12.53 2.48 -33.41
N ASP A 665 -13.37 3.10 -34.23
CA ASP A 665 -14.83 2.78 -34.27
C ASP A 665 -15.23 2.58 -35.74
N GLY A 666 -15.48 1.32 -36.10
CA GLY A 666 -15.76 0.91 -37.47
C GLY A 666 -14.61 1.26 -38.42
N ASN A 667 -14.86 2.23 -39.32
CA ASN A 667 -13.88 2.70 -40.29
C ASN A 667 -13.20 4.03 -39.89
N THR A 668 -13.44 4.50 -38.70
CA THR A 668 -12.84 5.73 -38.19
C THR A 668 -11.72 5.37 -37.24
N ILE A 669 -10.54 5.92 -37.47
CA ILE A 669 -9.35 5.79 -36.62
C ILE A 669 -9.03 7.18 -36.09
N VAL A 670 -8.75 7.26 -34.79
CA VAL A 670 -8.33 8.52 -34.17
C VAL A 670 -7.00 8.31 -33.42
N ILE A 671 -6.14 9.30 -33.50
CA ILE A 671 -4.84 9.31 -32.82
C ILE A 671 -4.76 10.59 -32.00
N SER A 672 -4.23 10.50 -30.83
CA SER A 672 -3.99 11.64 -29.94
C SER A 672 -2.54 11.76 -29.50
N GLY A 673 -2.23 12.91 -28.95
CA GLY A 673 -0.91 13.15 -28.40
C GLY A 673 -0.62 14.63 -28.18
N THR A 674 0.66 14.93 -28.06
CA THR A 674 1.20 16.27 -27.81
C THR A 674 2.13 16.68 -28.94
N VAL A 675 2.08 17.94 -29.35
CA VAL A 675 2.88 18.47 -30.46
C VAL A 675 3.48 19.83 -30.09
N GLN A 676 4.67 20.09 -30.55
CA GLN A 676 5.24 21.43 -30.53
C GLN A 676 5.22 22.05 -31.91
N GLY A 677 4.43 23.12 -32.06
CA GLY A 677 4.30 23.85 -33.31
C GLY A 677 3.38 23.20 -34.35
N ASN A 678 3.43 23.64 -35.59
CA ASN A 678 2.47 23.28 -36.64
C ASN A 678 2.99 22.17 -37.59
N GLY A 679 3.72 21.19 -37.05
CA GLY A 679 4.28 20.09 -37.86
C GLY A 679 3.24 19.08 -38.35
N LEU A 680 2.13 18.94 -37.64
CA LEU A 680 1.00 18.07 -37.98
C LEU A 680 -0.05 18.88 -38.76
N ASN A 681 -0.42 18.43 -39.96
CA ASN A 681 -1.40 19.11 -40.82
C ASN A 681 -2.20 18.14 -41.69
N ALA A 682 -2.48 16.98 -41.18
CA ALA A 682 -3.19 15.93 -41.86
C ALA A 682 -4.71 16.22 -41.94
N GLY A 683 -5.27 16.30 -43.14
CA GLY A 683 -6.68 16.62 -43.38
C GLY A 683 -7.04 18.10 -43.15
N THR A 684 -8.27 18.34 -42.66
CA THR A 684 -8.76 19.68 -42.30
C THR A 684 -8.26 20.08 -40.92
N VAL A 685 -7.55 21.20 -40.81
CA VAL A 685 -7.02 21.72 -39.53
C VAL A 685 -8.11 22.48 -38.80
N VAL A 686 -8.35 22.13 -37.53
CA VAL A 686 -9.26 22.77 -36.58
C VAL A 686 -8.45 23.31 -35.40
N GLY A 687 -8.58 24.59 -35.12
CA GLY A 687 -7.77 25.24 -34.08
C GLY A 687 -6.38 25.63 -34.59
N SER A 688 -5.49 25.94 -33.67
CA SER A 688 -4.08 26.29 -33.98
C SER A 688 -3.24 26.08 -32.74
N THR A 689 -2.02 25.69 -32.88
CA THR A 689 -1.07 25.60 -31.76
C THR A 689 -0.70 26.96 -31.21
N THR A 690 -0.59 27.10 -29.88
CA THR A 690 -0.22 28.35 -29.21
C THR A 690 0.58 28.03 -27.93
N GLY A 691 1.66 28.76 -27.72
CA GLY A 691 2.40 28.61 -26.46
C GLY A 691 3.45 27.50 -26.46
N GLY A 692 3.36 26.56 -25.54
CA GLY A 692 4.32 25.49 -25.32
C GLY A 692 4.06 24.25 -26.15
N LEU A 693 3.84 23.12 -25.48
CA LEU A 693 3.30 21.90 -26.08
C LEU A 693 1.79 22.02 -26.14
N ASP A 694 1.19 21.54 -27.21
CA ASP A 694 -0.25 21.59 -27.46
C ASP A 694 -0.80 20.16 -27.72
N GLY A 695 -2.00 19.88 -27.24
CA GLY A 695 -2.70 18.62 -27.50
C GLY A 695 -3.19 18.54 -28.96
N PHE A 696 -3.07 17.36 -29.57
CA PHE A 696 -3.63 17.13 -30.91
C PHE A 696 -4.48 15.87 -30.99
N VAL A 697 -5.46 15.91 -31.90
CA VAL A 697 -6.27 14.75 -32.32
C VAL A 697 -6.29 14.72 -33.85
N ILE A 698 -5.92 13.58 -34.44
CA ILE A 698 -6.02 13.35 -35.87
C ILE A 698 -7.06 12.25 -36.13
N GLY A 699 -8.03 12.55 -36.96
CA GLY A 699 -9.01 11.57 -37.45
C GLY A 699 -8.67 11.09 -38.86
N LEU A 700 -8.71 9.77 -39.04
CA LEU A 700 -8.50 9.10 -40.33
C LEU A 700 -9.75 8.29 -40.69
N SER A 701 -10.01 8.15 -41.98
CA SER A 701 -10.95 7.15 -42.50
C SER A 701 -10.19 5.99 -43.14
N ASP A 702 -10.61 4.78 -42.79
CA ASP A 702 -10.09 3.54 -43.35
C ASP A 702 -11.03 3.01 -44.44
N ASP A 703 -10.52 2.87 -45.66
CA ASP A 703 -11.24 2.27 -46.79
C ASP A 703 -10.93 0.76 -46.98
N GLY A 704 -10.21 0.16 -46.01
CA GLY A 704 -9.74 -1.22 -46.03
C GLY A 704 -8.42 -1.42 -46.78
N THR A 705 -7.94 -0.42 -47.52
CA THR A 705 -6.67 -0.47 -48.26
C THR A 705 -5.76 0.73 -47.93
N SER A 706 -6.35 1.88 -47.65
CA SER A 706 -5.64 3.12 -47.41
C SER A 706 -6.19 3.84 -46.20
N LEU A 707 -5.29 4.51 -45.46
CA LEU A 707 -5.61 5.42 -44.37
C LEU A 707 -5.66 6.85 -44.91
N ASN A 708 -6.82 7.50 -44.80
CA ASN A 708 -7.04 8.82 -45.38
C ASN A 708 -7.31 9.86 -44.28
N PRO A 709 -6.44 10.88 -44.09
CA PRO A 709 -6.65 11.90 -43.07
C PRO A 709 -7.89 12.75 -43.32
N ASN A 710 -8.74 12.90 -42.31
CA ASN A 710 -9.96 13.70 -42.34
C ASN A 710 -9.74 15.06 -41.70
N PHE A 711 -9.17 15.08 -40.49
CA PHE A 711 -8.93 16.31 -39.74
C PHE A 711 -7.72 16.20 -38.80
N THR A 712 -7.18 17.38 -38.46
CA THR A 712 -6.28 17.56 -37.31
C THR A 712 -6.87 18.65 -36.43
N THR A 713 -7.20 18.29 -35.16
CA THR A 713 -7.71 19.26 -34.19
C THR A 713 -6.65 19.51 -33.14
N PHE A 714 -6.47 20.78 -32.78
CA PHE A 714 -5.58 21.19 -31.70
C PHE A 714 -6.42 21.65 -30.49
N ILE A 715 -6.05 21.20 -29.31
CA ILE A 715 -6.50 21.70 -28.01
C ILE A 715 -5.31 22.45 -27.43
N SER A 716 -5.46 23.78 -27.31
CA SER A 716 -4.32 24.62 -26.97
C SER A 716 -4.73 25.83 -26.14
N THR A 717 -3.89 26.15 -25.17
CA THR A 717 -3.89 27.39 -24.39
C THR A 717 -2.58 28.15 -24.53
N THR A 718 -2.31 29.12 -23.69
CA THR A 718 -0.99 29.78 -23.64
C THR A 718 0.02 28.98 -22.79
N GLY A 719 -0.44 27.97 -22.04
CA GLY A 719 0.35 27.05 -21.23
C GLY A 719 0.81 25.83 -22.03
N THR A 720 1.13 24.79 -21.32
CA THR A 720 1.34 23.43 -21.87
C THR A 720 0.02 22.69 -21.81
N ASP A 721 -0.36 22.06 -22.90
CA ASP A 721 -1.58 21.27 -23.02
C ASP A 721 -1.20 19.88 -23.53
N ASN A 722 -1.56 18.86 -22.80
CA ASN A 722 -1.21 17.47 -23.10
C ASN A 722 -2.49 16.63 -23.18
N ILE A 723 -2.63 15.84 -24.25
CA ILE A 723 -3.66 14.79 -24.30
C ILE A 723 -3.01 13.48 -23.88
N ALA A 724 -3.53 12.90 -22.82
CA ALA A 724 -3.02 11.66 -22.24
C ALA A 724 -3.56 10.42 -22.95
N ASP A 725 -4.84 10.45 -23.40
CA ASP A 725 -5.46 9.30 -24.04
C ASP A 725 -6.69 9.69 -24.86
N VAL A 726 -7.20 8.72 -25.66
CA VAL A 726 -8.37 8.92 -26.56
C VAL A 726 -9.23 7.67 -26.62
N THR A 727 -10.53 7.90 -26.65
CA THR A 727 -11.52 6.87 -26.97
C THR A 727 -12.55 7.39 -27.98
N ILE A 728 -13.24 6.49 -28.68
CA ILE A 728 -14.25 6.85 -29.70
C ILE A 728 -15.48 5.98 -29.54
N SER A 729 -16.65 6.61 -29.57
CA SER A 729 -17.94 5.90 -29.53
C SER A 729 -19.04 6.73 -30.19
N GLY A 730 -19.89 6.07 -30.98
CA GLY A 730 -21.09 6.68 -31.52
C GLY A 730 -20.86 7.92 -32.37
N GLY A 731 -19.70 8.03 -33.03
CA GLY A 731 -19.32 9.19 -33.85
C GLY A 731 -18.78 10.38 -33.07
N ASN A 732 -18.53 10.20 -31.78
CA ASN A 732 -17.85 11.16 -30.92
C ASN A 732 -16.48 10.60 -30.50
N VAL A 733 -15.48 11.46 -30.53
CA VAL A 733 -14.16 11.23 -29.98
C VAL A 733 -14.10 11.90 -28.61
N PHE A 734 -13.69 11.17 -27.61
CA PHE A 734 -13.45 11.70 -26.27
C PHE A 734 -11.97 11.63 -25.97
N VAL A 735 -11.43 12.74 -25.51
CA VAL A 735 -10.04 12.83 -25.07
C VAL A 735 -9.97 13.35 -23.66
N ALA A 736 -8.99 12.89 -22.92
CA ALA A 736 -8.64 13.42 -21.60
C ALA A 736 -7.18 13.86 -21.59
N GLY A 737 -6.88 14.91 -20.83
CA GLY A 737 -5.56 15.47 -20.78
C GLY A 737 -5.37 16.48 -19.67
N THR A 738 -4.19 17.11 -19.66
CA THR A 738 -3.77 18.09 -18.66
C THR A 738 -3.51 19.43 -19.33
N THR A 739 -3.92 20.53 -18.70
CA THR A 739 -3.67 21.90 -19.17
C THR A 739 -3.10 22.79 -18.07
N ALA A 740 -2.02 23.49 -18.36
CA ALA A 740 -1.47 24.56 -17.53
C ALA A 740 -2.16 25.92 -17.78
N GLY A 741 -3.21 25.94 -18.59
CA GLY A 741 -3.92 27.15 -18.97
C GLY A 741 -5.40 27.09 -18.67
N THR A 742 -6.16 27.98 -19.33
CA THR A 742 -7.63 28.04 -19.23
C THR A 742 -8.23 27.71 -20.58
N LEU A 743 -8.96 26.64 -20.65
CA LEU A 743 -9.75 26.25 -21.81
C LEU A 743 -10.94 27.20 -21.97
N SER A 744 -11.45 27.30 -23.21
CA SER A 744 -12.51 28.26 -23.55
C SER A 744 -13.79 28.02 -22.74
N GLY A 745 -14.13 28.96 -21.88
CA GLY A 745 -15.36 28.95 -21.05
C GLY A 745 -15.16 28.42 -19.67
N GLU A 746 -14.02 27.80 -19.36
CA GLU A 746 -13.73 27.23 -18.06
C GLU A 746 -12.84 28.14 -17.21
N ALA A 747 -12.68 27.83 -15.93
CA ALA A 747 -11.80 28.54 -15.01
C ALA A 747 -10.72 27.58 -14.52
N SER A 748 -9.46 28.04 -14.56
CA SER A 748 -8.35 27.28 -13.93
C SER A 748 -8.63 27.13 -12.43
N ILE A 749 -8.45 25.92 -11.92
CA ILE A 749 -8.67 25.55 -10.52
C ILE A 749 -7.32 25.37 -9.81
N GLY A 750 -6.40 24.59 -10.44
CA GLY A 750 -5.09 24.25 -9.92
C GLY A 750 -3.94 24.99 -10.62
N ALA A 751 -2.72 24.50 -10.44
CA ALA A 751 -1.56 24.87 -11.24
C ALA A 751 -1.64 24.20 -12.62
N ASP A 752 -1.80 22.87 -12.63
CA ASP A 752 -2.19 22.09 -13.79
C ASP A 752 -3.56 21.42 -13.50
N ASP A 753 -4.46 21.54 -14.46
CA ASP A 753 -5.82 20.99 -14.36
C ASP A 753 -6.02 19.86 -15.37
N GLY A 754 -6.84 18.88 -14.98
CA GLY A 754 -7.37 17.91 -15.93
C GLY A 754 -8.44 18.52 -16.85
N PHE A 755 -8.57 17.98 -18.03
CA PHE A 755 -9.70 18.29 -18.93
C PHE A 755 -10.22 17.06 -19.66
N VAL A 756 -11.50 17.13 -20.06
CA VAL A 756 -12.14 16.20 -20.98
C VAL A 756 -12.71 17.01 -22.14
N ALA A 757 -12.59 16.51 -23.37
CA ALA A 757 -13.22 17.15 -24.52
C ALA A 757 -13.91 16.13 -25.42
N ARG A 758 -15.07 16.53 -25.95
CA ARG A 758 -15.79 15.81 -26.99
C ARG A 758 -15.56 16.48 -28.34
N ILE A 759 -15.13 15.66 -29.29
CA ILE A 759 -14.81 16.10 -30.65
C ILE A 759 -15.66 15.29 -31.63
N ASN A 760 -16.23 15.95 -32.62
CA ASN A 760 -16.98 15.27 -33.69
C ASN A 760 -16.03 14.45 -34.57
N ALA A 761 -16.23 13.14 -34.63
CA ALA A 761 -15.36 12.20 -35.32
C ALA A 761 -15.29 12.42 -36.85
N SER A 762 -16.25 13.11 -37.44
CA SER A 762 -16.26 13.37 -38.89
C SER A 762 -15.63 14.69 -39.30
N THR A 763 -15.71 15.71 -38.42
CA THR A 763 -15.31 17.10 -38.75
C THR A 763 -14.12 17.60 -37.95
N GLY A 764 -13.78 16.95 -36.85
CA GLY A 764 -12.79 17.40 -35.91
C GLY A 764 -13.22 18.60 -35.04
N ALA A 765 -14.48 19.04 -35.14
CA ALA A 765 -14.97 20.16 -34.34
C ALA A 765 -15.06 19.78 -32.85
N ILE A 766 -14.49 20.59 -31.97
CA ILE A 766 -14.68 20.49 -30.53
C ILE A 766 -16.13 20.89 -30.25
N GLU A 767 -16.94 19.99 -29.71
CA GLU A 767 -18.36 20.19 -29.42
C GLU A 767 -18.61 20.55 -27.97
N ASP A 768 -17.78 20.04 -27.06
CA ASP A 768 -17.85 20.33 -25.64
C ASP A 768 -16.51 20.07 -24.96
N GLN A 769 -16.27 20.70 -23.81
CA GLN A 769 -15.08 20.49 -23.00
C GLN A 769 -15.37 20.87 -21.56
N GLU A 770 -14.78 20.14 -20.62
CA GLU A 770 -14.88 20.37 -19.18
C GLU A 770 -13.46 20.36 -18.59
N GLN A 771 -13.12 21.37 -17.79
CA GLN A 771 -11.85 21.46 -17.05
C GLN A 771 -12.12 21.15 -15.60
N PHE A 772 -11.33 20.28 -14.99
CA PHE A 772 -11.50 19.83 -13.62
C PHE A 772 -10.18 19.83 -12.88
N GLY A 773 -10.25 20.02 -11.56
CA GLY A 773 -9.11 20.04 -10.66
C GLY A 773 -9.57 19.84 -9.22
N VAL A 774 -8.64 19.92 -8.28
CA VAL A 774 -8.95 19.69 -6.85
C VAL A 774 -9.01 20.99 -6.06
N ASN A 775 -7.95 21.77 -6.10
CA ASN A 775 -7.85 23.07 -5.43
C ASN A 775 -6.73 23.93 -6.03
N ALA A 776 -6.67 25.18 -5.60
CA ALA A 776 -5.65 26.13 -6.06
C ALA A 776 -4.27 25.72 -5.52
N GLY A 777 -3.42 25.21 -6.37
CA GLY A 777 -2.07 24.76 -6.06
C GLY A 777 -1.85 23.25 -6.17
N ALA A 778 -2.91 22.48 -6.39
CA ALA A 778 -2.76 21.07 -6.74
C ALA A 778 -2.39 20.94 -8.22
N ASP A 779 -1.49 20.00 -8.52
CA ASP A 779 -1.16 19.57 -9.87
C ASP A 779 -1.94 18.30 -10.21
N SER A 780 -2.70 18.32 -11.30
CA SER A 780 -3.49 17.18 -11.76
C SER A 780 -2.89 16.64 -13.05
N ALA A 781 -2.28 15.47 -13.01
CA ALA A 781 -1.74 14.78 -14.18
C ALA A 781 -2.74 13.71 -14.67
N VAL A 782 -3.44 13.98 -15.75
CA VAL A 782 -4.34 13.00 -16.39
C VAL A 782 -3.51 11.95 -17.12
N SER A 783 -3.92 10.67 -16.99
CA SER A 783 -3.16 9.54 -17.53
C SER A 783 -3.94 8.62 -18.47
N GLY A 784 -5.27 8.56 -18.38
CA GLY A 784 -6.07 7.69 -19.25
C GLY A 784 -7.55 8.06 -19.30
N VAL A 785 -8.26 7.55 -20.32
CA VAL A 785 -9.70 7.67 -20.47
C VAL A 785 -10.32 6.36 -20.92
N ALA A 786 -11.38 5.94 -20.28
CA ALA A 786 -12.17 4.78 -20.66
C ALA A 786 -13.64 5.16 -20.84
N PHE A 787 -14.26 4.63 -21.89
CA PHE A 787 -15.67 4.81 -22.17
C PHE A 787 -16.43 3.53 -21.88
N THR A 788 -17.60 3.66 -21.26
CA THR A 788 -18.53 2.55 -21.07
C THR A 788 -19.96 2.87 -21.50
N GLN A 789 -20.66 1.89 -22.02
CA GLN A 789 -22.10 1.95 -22.21
C GLN A 789 -22.86 1.61 -20.91
N GLN A 790 -22.18 1.01 -19.95
CA GLN A 790 -22.72 0.53 -18.68
C GLN A 790 -22.41 1.53 -17.54
N GLY A 791 -22.53 2.82 -17.79
CA GLY A 791 -22.42 3.87 -16.78
C GLY A 791 -23.64 3.93 -15.86
N SER A 792 -23.94 5.12 -15.36
CA SER A 792 -25.00 5.34 -14.35
C SER A 792 -26.34 4.72 -14.71
N SER A 793 -27.01 4.14 -13.75
CA SER A 793 -28.29 3.46 -13.88
C SER A 793 -29.19 3.67 -12.64
N VAL A 794 -30.36 3.06 -12.63
CA VAL A 794 -31.20 3.01 -11.42
C VAL A 794 -30.51 2.31 -10.25
N LEU A 795 -29.58 1.41 -10.53
CA LEU A 795 -28.86 0.68 -9.49
C LEU A 795 -28.02 1.63 -8.65
N ASP A 796 -27.31 2.59 -9.28
CA ASP A 796 -26.52 3.61 -8.56
C ASP A 796 -27.41 4.47 -7.66
N THR A 797 -28.60 4.86 -8.15
CA THR A 797 -29.57 5.61 -7.35
C THR A 797 -30.04 4.82 -6.12
N LEU A 798 -30.02 3.49 -6.20
CA LEU A 798 -30.38 2.57 -5.11
C LEU A 798 -29.18 2.17 -4.24
N GLY A 799 -27.96 2.62 -4.57
CA GLY A 799 -26.74 2.20 -3.92
C GLY A 799 -26.31 0.77 -4.25
N LEU A 800 -26.81 0.21 -5.35
CA LEU A 800 -26.49 -1.13 -5.83
C LEU A 800 -25.52 -1.04 -7.01
N THR A 801 -24.69 -2.06 -7.19
CA THR A 801 -23.77 -2.15 -8.33
C THR A 801 -24.24 -3.16 -9.36
N GLN A 802 -23.93 -2.93 -10.63
CA GLN A 802 -24.20 -3.89 -11.68
C GLN A 802 -23.26 -5.09 -11.61
N GLY A 803 -23.68 -6.26 -12.05
CA GLY A 803 -22.89 -7.47 -12.01
C GLY A 803 -23.17 -8.33 -10.77
N THR A 804 -22.34 -9.32 -10.52
CA THR A 804 -22.45 -10.22 -9.36
C THR A 804 -21.83 -9.58 -8.14
N VAL A 805 -22.65 -9.32 -7.12
CA VAL A 805 -22.25 -8.54 -5.94
C VAL A 805 -21.77 -9.38 -4.76
N ASN A 806 -22.14 -10.64 -4.68
CA ASN A 806 -21.76 -11.55 -3.59
C ASN A 806 -21.01 -12.79 -4.09
N ALA A 807 -20.14 -12.63 -5.07
CA ALA A 807 -19.28 -13.70 -5.56
C ALA A 807 -18.45 -14.30 -4.41
N PRO A 808 -18.16 -15.63 -4.44
CA PRO A 808 -17.30 -16.24 -3.45
C PRO A 808 -15.95 -15.56 -3.43
N GLN A 809 -15.52 -15.13 -2.27
CA GLN A 809 -14.18 -14.59 -2.14
C GLN A 809 -13.15 -15.70 -2.31
N GLN A 810 -12.10 -15.41 -3.03
CA GLN A 810 -10.96 -16.30 -3.16
C GLN A 810 -10.25 -16.36 -1.81
N ARG A 811 -9.77 -17.56 -1.43
CA ARG A 811 -9.04 -17.78 -0.17
C ARG A 811 -7.59 -18.19 -0.39
N ASP A 812 -7.17 -18.19 -1.64
CA ASP A 812 -5.83 -18.60 -2.01
C ASP A 812 -4.84 -17.49 -1.61
N ILE A 813 -3.80 -17.85 -0.87
CA ILE A 813 -2.73 -16.94 -0.45
C ILE A 813 -2.16 -16.21 -1.68
N THR A 814 -1.81 -16.94 -2.73
CA THR A 814 -1.21 -16.38 -3.95
C THR A 814 -2.14 -15.47 -4.76
N THR A 815 -3.45 -15.55 -4.52
CA THR A 815 -4.44 -14.68 -5.17
C THR A 815 -4.77 -13.45 -4.34
N GLN A 816 -4.73 -13.55 -3.01
CA GLN A 816 -5.18 -12.51 -2.09
C GLN A 816 -4.05 -11.68 -1.49
N THR A 817 -2.81 -12.17 -1.54
CA THR A 817 -1.63 -11.50 -0.96
C THR A 817 -0.56 -11.28 -2.02
N SER A 818 0.49 -10.57 -1.67
CA SER A 818 1.68 -10.44 -2.52
C SER A 818 2.56 -11.70 -2.56
N ALA A 819 2.25 -12.71 -1.72
CA ALA A 819 3.00 -13.97 -1.73
C ALA A 819 2.74 -14.78 -3.02
N ARG A 820 3.80 -15.39 -3.55
CA ARG A 820 3.81 -16.13 -4.82
C ARG A 820 4.02 -17.62 -4.59
N GLU A 821 3.68 -18.43 -5.58
CA GLU A 821 4.10 -19.83 -5.61
C GLU A 821 5.62 -19.90 -5.60
N GLY A 822 6.19 -20.73 -4.73
CA GLY A 822 7.63 -20.86 -4.57
C GLY A 822 8.26 -19.96 -3.52
N ASP A 823 7.57 -18.91 -3.06
CA ASP A 823 8.01 -18.12 -1.89
C ASP A 823 8.13 -19.00 -0.67
N PHE A 824 9.10 -18.72 0.18
CA PHE A 824 9.38 -19.57 1.32
C PHE A 824 9.95 -18.81 2.50
N PHE A 825 9.94 -19.48 3.63
CA PHE A 825 10.66 -19.10 4.84
C PHE A 825 11.17 -20.37 5.54
N PHE A 826 11.98 -20.19 6.57
CA PHE A 826 12.47 -21.32 7.35
C PHE A 826 11.90 -21.27 8.76
N ILE A 827 11.68 -22.46 9.31
CA ILE A 827 11.41 -22.67 10.73
C ILE A 827 12.58 -23.42 11.32
N GLU A 828 13.14 -22.91 12.40
CA GLU A 828 14.18 -23.54 13.18
C GLU A 828 13.70 -23.75 14.61
N VAL A 829 13.52 -24.99 14.99
CA VAL A 829 13.22 -25.37 16.37
C VAL A 829 14.53 -25.60 17.09
N GLU A 830 14.69 -25.05 18.27
CA GLU A 830 15.92 -25.14 19.05
C GLU A 830 16.46 -26.59 19.15
N GLY A 831 17.72 -26.77 18.73
CA GLY A 831 18.37 -28.07 18.68
C GLY A 831 18.02 -28.92 17.45
N GLU A 832 17.24 -28.45 16.50
CA GLU A 832 16.85 -29.14 15.28
C GLU A 832 17.32 -28.39 14.02
N PRO A 833 17.55 -29.07 12.91
CA PRO A 833 17.88 -28.39 11.65
C PRO A 833 16.69 -27.57 11.15
N ARG A 834 16.96 -26.40 10.60
CA ARG A 834 15.96 -25.55 9.97
C ARG A 834 15.22 -26.23 8.83
N ARG A 835 13.94 -25.96 8.69
CA ARG A 835 13.04 -26.55 7.68
C ARG A 835 12.43 -25.48 6.82
N ARG A 836 12.47 -25.66 5.51
CA ARG A 836 11.85 -24.76 4.54
C ARG A 836 10.34 -24.99 4.53
N ILE A 837 9.60 -23.90 4.61
CA ILE A 837 8.16 -23.82 4.40
C ILE A 837 7.96 -23.03 3.11
N GLU A 838 7.29 -23.61 2.14
CA GLU A 838 7.11 -23.05 0.80
C GLU A 838 5.63 -22.82 0.53
N ILE A 839 5.28 -21.71 -0.08
CA ILE A 839 3.92 -21.40 -0.55
C ILE A 839 3.68 -22.18 -1.85
N GLN A 840 2.56 -22.89 -1.91
CA GLN A 840 2.17 -23.69 -3.07
C GLN A 840 0.95 -23.05 -3.75
N ALA A 841 0.77 -23.31 -5.04
CA ALA A 841 -0.41 -22.88 -5.77
C ALA A 841 -1.70 -23.35 -5.10
N GLY A 842 -2.65 -22.46 -4.90
CA GLY A 842 -3.93 -22.72 -4.24
C GLY A 842 -3.84 -22.99 -2.74
N ASP A 843 -2.73 -22.64 -2.08
CA ASP A 843 -2.63 -22.71 -0.62
C ASP A 843 -3.59 -21.73 0.03
N THR A 844 -4.27 -22.20 1.05
CA THR A 844 -5.00 -21.38 2.03
C THR A 844 -4.19 -21.23 3.32
N PHE A 845 -4.59 -20.34 4.22
CA PHE A 845 -3.98 -20.26 5.55
C PHE A 845 -4.14 -21.58 6.35
N ASP A 846 -5.22 -22.35 6.13
CA ASP A 846 -5.38 -23.67 6.76
C ASP A 846 -4.33 -24.67 6.25
N ASP A 847 -3.96 -24.63 4.96
CA ASP A 847 -2.92 -25.49 4.38
C ASP A 847 -1.53 -25.09 4.87
N LEU A 848 -1.24 -23.80 4.89
CA LEU A 848 0.01 -23.26 5.43
C LEU A 848 0.15 -23.56 6.93
N ALA A 849 -0.89 -23.33 7.74
CA ALA A 849 -0.92 -23.67 9.17
C ALA A 849 -0.63 -25.14 9.42
N ARG A 850 -1.21 -26.02 8.59
CA ARG A 850 -0.97 -27.47 8.68
C ARG A 850 0.49 -27.82 8.39
N ARG A 851 1.10 -27.17 7.38
CA ARG A 851 2.50 -27.38 6.97
C ARG A 851 3.46 -26.90 8.04
N ILE A 852 3.21 -25.73 8.64
CA ILE A 852 3.99 -25.17 9.75
C ILE A 852 3.93 -26.12 10.96
N ARG A 853 2.75 -26.53 11.41
CA ARG A 853 2.57 -27.47 12.56
C ARG A 853 3.35 -28.77 12.38
N ILE A 854 3.37 -29.32 11.17
CA ILE A 854 4.12 -30.55 10.87
C ILE A 854 5.63 -30.29 10.96
N SER A 855 6.08 -29.15 10.51
CA SER A 855 7.51 -28.79 10.47
C SER A 855 8.05 -28.41 11.85
N ALA A 856 7.25 -27.84 12.72
CA ALA A 856 7.64 -27.42 14.07
C ALA A 856 7.53 -28.49 15.14
N PHE A 857 7.39 -29.76 14.80
CA PHE A 857 7.38 -30.92 15.74
C PHE A 857 6.37 -30.84 16.88
N ARG A 858 5.36 -30.01 16.84
CA ARG A 858 4.37 -29.69 17.87
C ARG A 858 4.83 -28.65 18.90
N ASP A 859 5.92 -27.97 18.68
CA ASP A 859 6.33 -26.86 19.55
C ASP A 859 5.50 -25.60 19.28
N LEU A 860 4.80 -25.54 18.13
CA LEU A 860 3.90 -24.47 17.75
C LEU A 860 2.43 -24.91 17.73
N ASP A 861 1.56 -24.06 18.22
CA ASP A 861 0.14 -24.03 17.85
C ASP A 861 -0.05 -22.99 16.75
N VAL A 862 -0.58 -23.42 15.61
CA VAL A 862 -0.80 -22.55 14.45
C VAL A 862 -2.27 -22.60 14.12
N SER A 863 -2.93 -21.48 14.21
CA SER A 863 -4.39 -21.37 14.02
C SER A 863 -4.72 -20.30 12.99
N VAL A 864 -5.84 -20.49 12.32
CA VAL A 864 -6.43 -19.47 11.45
C VAL A 864 -7.47 -18.71 12.27
N ARG A 865 -7.25 -17.42 12.47
CA ARG A 865 -8.17 -16.51 13.14
C ARG A 865 -9.15 -15.97 12.15
N ARG A 866 -10.43 -15.99 12.49
CA ARG A 866 -11.52 -15.46 11.67
C ARG A 866 -12.15 -14.29 12.38
N GLY A 867 -12.10 -13.13 11.77
CA GLY A 867 -12.65 -11.88 12.28
C GLY A 867 -13.50 -11.17 11.21
N SER A 868 -14.01 -10.00 11.54
CA SER A 868 -14.73 -9.13 10.60
C SER A 868 -13.88 -8.74 9.38
N GLU A 869 -12.58 -8.57 9.58
CA GLU A 869 -11.63 -8.19 8.52
C GLU A 869 -11.11 -9.35 7.69
N GLY A 870 -11.44 -10.60 8.04
CA GLY A 870 -11.02 -11.77 7.29
C GLY A 870 -10.34 -12.84 8.13
N GLU A 871 -9.64 -13.75 7.46
CA GLU A 871 -8.87 -14.83 8.05
C GLU A 871 -7.40 -14.44 8.15
N GLY A 872 -6.82 -14.46 9.33
CA GLY A 872 -5.39 -14.24 9.60
C GLY A 872 -4.72 -15.49 10.15
N LEU A 873 -3.43 -15.64 9.89
CA LEU A 873 -2.62 -16.73 10.41
C LEU A 873 -2.00 -16.30 11.74
N ARG A 874 -2.16 -17.15 12.75
CA ARG A 874 -1.50 -17.00 14.06
C ARG A 874 -0.60 -18.18 14.33
N ILE A 875 0.64 -17.90 14.69
CA ILE A 875 1.68 -18.86 15.05
C ILE A 875 2.04 -18.60 16.52
N GLU A 876 1.80 -19.54 17.41
CA GLU A 876 2.09 -19.40 18.85
C GLU A 876 2.96 -20.58 19.32
N THR A 877 3.91 -20.33 20.23
CA THR A 877 4.56 -21.40 20.95
C THR A 877 3.62 -21.93 22.02
N ILE A 878 3.66 -23.25 22.24
CA ILE A 878 2.92 -23.82 23.35
C ILE A 878 3.71 -23.72 24.66
N ARG A 879 3.03 -23.95 25.79
CA ARG A 879 3.68 -24.03 27.10
C ARG A 879 4.66 -25.21 27.10
N ASP A 880 5.82 -25.05 27.70
CA ASP A 880 6.90 -26.05 27.76
C ASP A 880 7.42 -26.50 26.37
N ALA A 881 7.21 -25.69 25.33
CA ALA A 881 7.80 -25.89 24.02
C ALA A 881 9.30 -25.56 24.03
N ARG A 882 9.97 -25.89 22.93
CA ARG A 882 11.28 -25.31 22.60
C ARG A 882 11.06 -23.96 21.90
N ALA A 883 12.02 -23.09 21.99
CA ALA A 883 11.97 -21.86 21.22
C ALA A 883 11.97 -22.16 19.70
N VAL A 884 11.27 -21.34 18.94
CA VAL A 884 11.15 -21.51 17.50
C VAL A 884 11.50 -20.20 16.82
N THR A 885 12.43 -20.23 15.86
CA THR A 885 12.82 -19.06 15.09
C THR A 885 12.16 -19.11 13.70
N LEU A 886 11.47 -18.04 13.32
CA LEU A 886 10.99 -17.79 11.97
C LEU A 886 12.09 -17.01 11.24
N ILE A 887 12.58 -17.54 10.14
CA ILE A 887 13.71 -16.96 9.41
C ILE A 887 13.24 -16.67 7.98
N ALA A 888 13.49 -15.48 7.51
CA ALA A 888 13.16 -15.01 6.17
C ALA A 888 13.64 -15.95 5.06
N GLY A 889 12.95 -15.92 3.92
CA GLY A 889 13.40 -16.49 2.68
C GLY A 889 14.57 -15.69 2.08
N THR A 890 14.93 -15.97 0.85
CA THR A 890 15.88 -15.15 0.09
C THR A 890 15.18 -13.91 -0.47
N ASP A 891 15.96 -12.87 -0.76
CA ASP A 891 15.46 -11.66 -1.42
C ASP A 891 14.59 -12.02 -2.63
N GLY A 892 13.44 -11.36 -2.76
CA GLY A 892 12.46 -11.61 -3.80
C GLY A 892 11.60 -12.87 -3.62
N GLN A 893 11.88 -13.76 -2.62
CA GLN A 893 11.12 -14.97 -2.32
C GLN A 893 10.82 -15.12 -0.81
N ASN A 894 10.68 -14.02 -0.08
CA ASN A 894 10.41 -14.04 1.35
C ASN A 894 8.91 -14.10 1.65
N ALA A 895 8.40 -15.28 2.02
CA ALA A 895 6.99 -15.46 2.32
C ALA A 895 6.55 -14.80 3.66
N LEU A 896 7.45 -14.65 4.65
CA LEU A 896 7.09 -13.97 5.90
C LEU A 896 6.72 -12.53 5.65
N GLU A 897 7.56 -11.80 4.96
CA GLU A 897 7.39 -10.41 4.63
C GLU A 897 6.12 -10.17 3.80
N ARG A 898 5.89 -10.99 2.77
CA ARG A 898 4.72 -10.89 1.89
C ARG A 898 3.39 -11.27 2.55
N LEU A 899 3.44 -11.98 3.67
CA LEU A 899 2.28 -12.30 4.51
C LEU A 899 2.18 -11.38 5.73
N GLY A 900 3.13 -10.46 5.90
CA GLY A 900 3.21 -9.61 7.07
C GLY A 900 3.36 -10.41 8.37
N ILE A 901 4.15 -11.48 8.34
CA ILE A 901 4.49 -12.27 9.52
C ILE A 901 5.88 -11.83 9.99
N PRO A 902 6.02 -11.33 11.21
CA PRO A 902 7.32 -10.89 11.71
C PRO A 902 8.32 -12.06 11.76
N GLU A 903 9.52 -11.82 11.28
CA GLU A 903 10.62 -12.75 11.52
C GLU A 903 11.14 -12.58 12.94
N GLY A 904 11.64 -13.65 13.54
CA GLY A 904 12.19 -13.57 14.86
C GLY A 904 12.03 -14.86 15.65
N ARG A 905 12.45 -14.82 16.91
CA ARG A 905 12.42 -15.96 17.81
C ARG A 905 11.21 -15.91 18.72
N LEU A 906 10.37 -16.92 18.62
CA LEU A 906 9.22 -17.14 19.48
C LEU A 906 9.66 -17.96 20.69
N LEU A 907 9.57 -17.38 21.88
CA LEU A 907 9.92 -18.01 23.14
C LEU A 907 8.79 -18.89 23.66
N PRO A 908 9.07 -19.98 24.38
CA PRO A 908 8.05 -20.76 25.05
C PRO A 908 7.23 -19.90 26.03
N GLN A 909 5.93 -20.17 26.13
CA GLN A 909 5.06 -19.38 27.01
C GLN A 909 5.49 -19.39 28.47
N ASN A 910 6.10 -20.48 28.97
CA ASN A 910 6.64 -20.53 30.33
C ASN A 910 7.83 -19.60 30.57
N GLU A 911 8.61 -19.29 29.54
CA GLU A 911 9.69 -18.29 29.64
C GLU A 911 9.16 -16.86 29.69
N ILE A 912 8.00 -16.61 29.09
CA ILE A 912 7.36 -15.29 29.10
C ILE A 912 6.50 -15.08 30.35
N PHE A 913 5.66 -16.09 30.70
CA PHE A 913 4.66 -15.97 31.76
C PHE A 913 5.09 -16.64 33.10
N GLY A 914 6.25 -17.28 33.12
CA GLY A 914 6.73 -18.03 34.25
C GLY A 914 6.08 -19.44 34.40
N ASP A 915 6.78 -20.32 35.07
CA ASP A 915 6.28 -21.68 35.34
C ASP A 915 5.29 -21.66 36.48
N SER A 916 4.05 -22.14 36.28
CA SER A 916 3.02 -22.18 37.30
C SER A 916 3.07 -23.45 38.15
N SER A 917 4.17 -24.20 38.12
CA SER A 917 4.32 -25.40 38.95
C SER A 917 4.79 -25.01 40.35
N ASP A 918 3.94 -25.23 41.35
CA ASP A 918 4.20 -25.12 42.79
C ASP A 918 5.20 -26.23 43.25
N ASP A 919 6.46 -26.17 42.81
CA ASP A 919 7.51 -26.98 43.38
C ASP A 919 8.60 -26.14 44.04
N ASP A 920 8.36 -25.80 45.32
CA ASP A 920 9.14 -24.92 46.20
C ASP A 920 10.51 -25.53 46.62
N SER A 921 11.19 -26.33 45.82
CA SER A 921 12.34 -27.07 46.33
C SER A 921 13.69 -26.89 45.64
N GLN A 922 13.83 -26.00 44.68
CA GLN A 922 15.17 -25.64 44.14
C GLN A 922 15.37 -24.13 44.08
N SER A 923 16.40 -23.65 44.75
CA SER A 923 16.90 -22.29 44.54
C SER A 923 17.40 -22.20 43.08
N PRO A 924 16.92 -21.24 42.26
CA PRO A 924 17.51 -21.04 40.96
C PRO A 924 18.99 -20.63 41.15
N GLU A 925 19.91 -21.39 40.62
CA GLU A 925 21.24 -20.85 40.35
C GLU A 925 20.99 -19.72 39.32
N GLU A 926 21.39 -18.49 39.65
CA GLU A 926 21.26 -17.36 38.73
C GLU A 926 22.10 -17.67 37.49
N GLU A 927 21.43 -18.06 36.40
CA GLU A 927 22.09 -18.12 35.10
C GLU A 927 22.32 -16.70 34.61
N LEU A 928 23.58 -16.38 34.34
CA LEU A 928 23.99 -15.11 33.72
C LEU A 928 23.56 -15.14 32.24
N GLY A 929 23.12 -14.00 31.72
CA GLY A 929 22.66 -13.90 30.34
C GLY A 929 21.16 -13.86 30.19
N GLY A 930 20.64 -14.45 29.15
CA GLY A 930 19.19 -14.55 28.83
C GLY A 930 18.84 -14.13 27.40
N ALA A 931 17.56 -14.08 27.10
CA ALA A 931 17.03 -13.75 25.78
C ALA A 931 16.68 -12.26 25.67
N PHE A 932 17.09 -11.61 24.58
CA PHE A 932 16.92 -10.18 24.34
C PHE A 932 16.47 -9.92 22.91
N GLY A 933 15.26 -9.39 22.75
CA GLY A 933 14.69 -8.97 21.48
C GLY A 933 15.01 -7.51 21.18
N LEU A 934 15.38 -7.21 19.96
CA LEU A 934 15.81 -5.87 19.58
C LEU A 934 14.69 -5.03 18.95
N GLY A 935 13.56 -5.64 18.54
CA GLY A 935 12.44 -4.94 17.94
C GLY A 935 12.79 -4.21 16.63
N ILE A 936 13.71 -4.78 15.85
CA ILE A 936 14.15 -4.20 14.57
C ILE A 936 13.79 -5.10 13.37
N ASP A 937 12.75 -5.89 13.50
CA ASP A 937 12.24 -6.80 12.46
C ASP A 937 11.23 -6.15 11.50
N GLY A 938 10.62 -5.02 11.90
CA GLY A 938 9.64 -4.30 11.09
C GLY A 938 10.20 -3.67 9.80
N ALA A 939 9.32 -3.14 8.98
CA ALA A 939 9.68 -2.42 7.75
C ALA A 939 10.20 -1.01 8.09
N LEU A 940 11.42 -0.92 8.60
CA LEU A 940 12.05 0.33 8.99
C LEU A 940 12.66 1.04 7.76
N ASN A 941 12.27 2.29 7.48
CA ASN A 941 12.85 3.11 6.43
C ASN A 941 13.12 4.55 6.92
N ILE A 942 14.01 5.27 6.25
CA ILE A 942 14.37 6.65 6.58
C ILE A 942 14.22 7.59 5.37
N ARG A 943 13.19 7.34 4.55
CA ARG A 943 12.92 8.07 3.32
C ARG A 943 12.39 9.48 3.54
N ASP A 944 11.81 9.74 4.69
CA ASP A 944 11.34 11.05 5.12
C ASP A 944 11.69 11.30 6.59
N ALA A 945 11.51 12.55 7.04
CA ALA A 945 11.88 12.96 8.39
C ALA A 945 11.00 12.30 9.48
N ALA A 946 9.74 11.96 9.19
CA ALA A 946 8.82 11.36 10.14
C ALA A 946 9.16 9.89 10.37
N THR A 947 9.29 9.10 9.31
CA THR A 947 9.73 7.70 9.39
C THR A 947 11.13 7.58 9.99
N ALA A 948 12.04 8.51 9.66
CA ALA A 948 13.39 8.55 10.26
C ALA A 948 13.34 8.80 11.77
N ARG A 949 12.41 9.62 12.28
CA ARG A 949 12.22 9.82 13.73
C ARG A 949 11.68 8.57 14.42
N PHE A 950 10.72 7.88 13.78
CA PHE A 950 10.24 6.59 14.28
C PHE A 950 11.38 5.57 14.35
N VAL A 951 12.14 5.41 13.28
CA VAL A 951 13.32 4.52 13.24
C VAL A 951 14.35 4.87 14.30
N LEU A 952 14.58 6.15 14.58
CA LEU A 952 15.43 6.58 15.69
C LEU A 952 14.96 6.01 17.03
N SER A 953 13.66 6.07 17.29
CA SER A 953 13.07 5.50 18.50
C SER A 953 13.31 4.01 18.62
N GLN A 954 13.07 3.26 17.54
CA GLN A 954 13.29 1.81 17.50
C GLN A 954 14.76 1.45 17.69
N LEU A 955 15.67 2.17 17.04
CA LEU A 955 17.11 1.95 17.22
C LEU A 955 17.59 2.32 18.64
N ASP A 956 17.04 3.35 19.28
CA ASP A 956 17.36 3.69 20.66
C ASP A 956 16.88 2.60 21.64
N ASN A 957 15.72 1.99 21.37
CA ASN A 957 15.22 0.83 22.10
C ASN A 957 16.15 -0.38 21.90
N ALA A 958 16.50 -0.72 20.67
CA ALA A 958 17.42 -1.81 20.35
C ALA A 958 18.80 -1.62 21.04
N ILE A 959 19.34 -0.42 21.00
CA ILE A 959 20.59 -0.07 21.70
C ILE A 959 20.45 -0.27 23.21
N SER A 960 19.30 0.10 23.78
CA SER A 960 19.04 -0.08 25.21
C SER A 960 18.96 -1.56 25.59
N GLU A 961 18.35 -2.39 24.73
CA GLU A 961 18.28 -3.84 24.91
C GLU A 961 19.67 -4.49 24.83
N ILE A 962 20.48 -4.12 23.85
CA ILE A 962 21.88 -4.60 23.76
C ILE A 962 22.67 -4.24 24.99
N GLN A 963 22.52 -3.02 25.52
CA GLN A 963 23.16 -2.61 26.78
C GLN A 963 22.62 -3.41 27.98
N ARG A 964 21.37 -3.82 27.95
CA ARG A 964 20.76 -4.67 28.97
C ARG A 964 21.27 -6.09 28.85
N ALA A 965 21.43 -6.63 27.65
CA ALA A 965 22.04 -7.92 27.40
C ALA A 965 23.48 -8.00 27.92
N ASP A 966 24.31 -7.01 27.62
CA ASP A 966 25.67 -6.97 28.16
C ASP A 966 25.70 -6.93 29.70
N ARG A 967 24.83 -6.11 30.32
CA ARG A 967 24.73 -6.06 31.79
C ARG A 967 24.25 -7.38 32.40
N SER A 968 23.50 -8.22 31.69
CA SER A 968 23.05 -9.52 32.17
C SER A 968 24.19 -10.54 32.30
N LEU A 969 25.30 -10.33 31.60
CA LEU A 969 26.51 -11.15 31.68
C LEU A 969 27.34 -10.87 32.95
N GLU A 970 26.93 -9.84 33.71
CA GLU A 970 27.63 -9.50 34.94
C GLU A 970 26.75 -9.84 36.15
N PHE A 971 27.38 -10.48 37.16
CA PHE A 971 26.74 -10.73 38.43
C PHE A 971 26.45 -9.40 39.14
N ASN A 972 25.15 -9.13 39.38
CA ASN A 972 24.71 -7.91 40.08
C ASN A 972 24.14 -8.26 41.47
N PRO A 973 24.91 -8.12 42.57
CA PRO A 973 24.44 -8.45 43.91
C PRO A 973 23.27 -7.60 44.43
N PHE A 974 22.88 -6.52 43.70
CA PHE A 974 21.74 -5.68 44.06
C PHE A 974 20.42 -6.16 43.44
N ARG A 975 20.46 -7.02 42.44
CA ARG A 975 19.25 -7.63 41.84
C ARG A 975 18.55 -8.50 42.86
N ASP A 976 19.31 -9.31 43.62
CA ASP A 976 18.82 -10.13 44.72
C ASP A 976 18.26 -9.31 45.89
N LEU A 977 18.81 -8.13 46.13
CA LEU A 977 18.30 -7.26 47.20
C LEU A 977 16.98 -6.59 46.86
N LEU A 978 16.77 -6.30 45.57
CA LEU A 978 15.52 -5.73 45.05
C LEU A 978 14.38 -6.78 44.92
N THR A 979 14.74 -7.99 44.55
CA THR A 979 13.76 -9.11 44.46
C THR A 979 13.42 -9.68 45.83
N SER A 980 14.37 -9.81 46.73
CA SER A 980 14.16 -10.28 48.12
C SER A 980 13.47 -9.25 49.02
N GLY A 981 13.48 -7.96 48.70
CA GLY A 981 12.82 -6.88 49.47
C GLY A 981 11.33 -6.72 49.22
N LEU A 982 10.74 -7.38 48.25
CA LEU A 982 9.34 -7.25 47.86
C LEU A 982 8.42 -8.36 48.42
N GLY A 983 8.74 -8.90 49.58
CA GLY A 983 7.85 -9.71 50.39
C GLY A 983 7.86 -11.21 50.03
N ALA A 984 7.92 -12.03 51.04
CA ALA A 984 8.05 -13.48 51.03
C ALA A 984 6.89 -14.28 50.40
N ASN A 985 6.31 -13.86 49.31
CA ASN A 985 5.33 -14.61 48.51
C ASN A 985 5.38 -14.22 47.02
N ALA A 986 6.49 -13.70 46.51
CA ALA A 986 6.64 -13.35 45.11
C ALA A 986 7.81 -14.10 44.48
N ASP A 987 7.75 -15.43 44.51
CA ASP A 987 8.56 -16.30 43.67
C ASP A 987 7.88 -16.42 42.29
N GLY A 988 8.04 -15.41 41.49
CA GLY A 988 7.69 -15.36 40.07
C GLY A 988 8.37 -14.17 39.44
N PRO A 989 8.75 -14.22 38.14
CA PRO A 989 9.27 -13.05 37.43
C PRO A 989 8.31 -11.88 37.66
N VAL A 990 8.85 -10.77 38.12
CA VAL A 990 8.06 -9.56 38.37
C VAL A 990 7.44 -9.18 37.02
N ASN A 991 6.11 -9.21 36.96
CA ASN A 991 5.36 -8.83 35.78
C ASN A 991 5.94 -7.53 35.22
N PRO A 992 6.31 -7.45 33.93
CA PRO A 992 6.82 -6.25 33.29
C PRO A 992 5.96 -5.01 33.55
N ARG A 993 4.65 -5.21 33.67
CA ARG A 993 3.66 -4.20 34.10
C ARG A 993 3.92 -3.66 35.51
N THR A 994 4.35 -4.50 36.45
CA THR A 994 4.71 -4.09 37.81
C THR A 994 6.06 -3.35 37.83
N LEU A 995 6.99 -3.75 37.01
CA LEU A 995 8.27 -3.04 36.83
C LEU A 995 8.06 -1.67 36.19
N SER A 996 7.19 -1.55 35.18
CA SER A 996 6.79 -0.29 34.58
C SER A 996 6.09 0.63 35.58
N GLN A 997 5.21 0.10 36.42
CA GLN A 997 4.55 0.86 37.47
C GLN A 997 5.53 1.37 38.54
N ILE A 998 6.51 0.56 38.93
CA ILE A 998 7.55 0.96 39.87
C ILE A 998 8.44 2.06 39.26
N ALA A 999 8.80 1.95 37.99
CA ALA A 999 9.56 2.95 37.27
C ALA A 999 8.79 4.27 37.14
N ASN A 1000 7.50 4.21 36.81
CA ASN A 1000 6.62 5.38 36.74
C ASN A 1000 6.45 6.06 38.12
N PHE A 1001 6.29 5.30 39.20
CA PHE A 1001 6.27 5.85 40.55
C PHE A 1001 7.60 6.52 40.95
N GLN A 1002 8.72 5.94 40.55
CA GLN A 1002 10.03 6.52 40.82
C GLN A 1002 10.28 7.81 40.02
N THR A 1003 9.80 7.84 38.77
CA THR A 1003 9.87 9.02 37.92
C THR A 1003 8.98 10.16 38.46
N ALA A 1004 7.78 9.84 38.85
CA ALA A 1004 6.85 10.81 39.47
C ALA A 1004 7.45 11.35 40.79
N LEU A 1005 8.10 10.50 41.58
CA LEU A 1005 8.73 10.93 42.83
C LEU A 1005 9.96 11.82 42.57
N ALA A 1006 10.76 11.52 41.58
CA ALA A 1006 11.90 12.33 41.15
C ALA A 1006 11.47 13.70 40.63
N ARG A 1007 10.37 13.78 39.88
CA ARG A 1007 9.77 15.04 39.40
C ARG A 1007 9.22 15.88 40.56
N LEU A 1008 8.51 15.28 41.53
CA LEU A 1008 8.03 15.94 42.74
C LEU A 1008 9.20 16.51 43.57
N GLN A 1009 10.33 15.82 43.61
CA GLN A 1009 11.52 16.28 44.34
C GLN A 1009 12.27 17.39 43.57
N ALA A 1010 12.27 17.33 42.22
CA ALA A 1010 12.91 18.36 41.41
C ALA A 1010 12.09 19.66 41.32
N GLY A 1011 10.74 19.55 41.29
CA GLY A 1011 9.83 20.70 41.17
C GLY A 1011 9.57 21.48 42.47
N ASN A 1012 10.02 21.03 43.66
CA ASN A 1012 9.73 21.73 44.91
C ASN A 1012 10.85 21.63 45.95
N PRO A 1013 11.90 22.44 45.84
CA PRO A 1013 13.05 22.38 46.79
C PRO A 1013 12.75 22.96 48.17
N SER A 1014 11.54 23.38 48.50
CA SER A 1014 11.26 24.11 49.74
C SER A 1014 10.01 23.68 50.54
N SER A 1015 9.35 22.56 50.22
CA SER A 1015 8.29 22.06 51.11
C SER A 1015 8.60 20.65 51.58
N GLY A 1016 9.25 20.56 52.75
CA GLY A 1016 9.25 19.33 53.52
C GLY A 1016 7.82 18.97 53.86
N LEU A 1017 7.29 17.94 53.25
CA LEU A 1017 6.10 17.26 53.72
C LEU A 1017 6.43 15.79 53.92
N LEU A 1018 6.38 15.47 55.19
CA LEU A 1018 6.31 14.16 55.76
C LEU A 1018 5.07 13.40 55.25
N ILE A 1019 5.24 12.27 54.67
CA ILE A 1019 4.41 11.14 54.99
C ILE A 1019 5.30 9.92 55.10
#